data_9ac9d6c5d95c4e60a28ab70b3fda2ec7
#
_entry.id   9ac9d6c5d95c4e60a28ab70b3fda2ec7
#
_cell.length_a   1.000
_cell.length_b   1.000
_cell.length_c   1.000
_cell.angle_alpha   90.00
_cell.angle_beta   90.00
_cell.angle_gamma   90.00
#
_symmetry.space_group_name_H-M   'P 1'
#
loop_
_entity.id
_entity.type
_entity.pdbx_description
1 polymer ?
#
loop_
_entity_poly.entity_id
_entity_poly.type
_entity_poly.pdbx_seq_one_letter_code
_entity_poly.pdbx_strand_id
1 'polypeptide(L)'
;MQKRFFSIVASLVLMLGCALGSFAQGTSRYNIIPAPAKLTPASGDYVLSRQTTVYAKKAEDVAQLFVDKINKATGYDIKLSKKQQAGGITLLLDKSIQGKEAYTLTVTPNGVTAKASTKQGLFYAMQSFLQLLPPAIESSIATQAPNGWKAAACTIEDAPRFEYRGTLIDVCRYFFSIEQLKKHIDVLSMYKINNIHLHLTEDQAWRIEIKKYPELTEIGAWRDTENGRYGGYYTQEELKDLVKYAEERFINIIPEFEMPGHELAAIAAYPWLSCREEKVIPRPIWGIETIVMCPGKETTFQFLKDIVDEMVQIFPSQLFHIGGDEAPRDEWKTCPLCQKKIQELGYKDEPGSPKEAKLQSYVVCEMEKYLNKYGKSIIGWDEILEGGNLNKSAIVMSWRGDNGGIVAANAGHRVIMTSSQGGLYVDYYQGDPAIEPQGIGGYAPISKTYAYNPVPKEVHEKGMDKYVMGPQVNLWAEYLPNNDMQDYRLYPRLLALSEIGWTPNEKKNFEDFSKRLDSDACLRLKEHKVNFHIPLPEQPYGSCNYEAFTDENTVTFKTTRPEKMVYTLDGSEPNANSTEYTAPLKFTESATIKIATLLPCGIMSKTRTVKVDKQTLSPATEAPANLKNGLRVKYAKGSYYKVEDLDFLTNWEEKEIKHVRNLGGLTQGDYAAVATGLVKVEKDGVYYISSNVIRAWIDDQVVVDNNNIACKTSRPNGRSIALKAGLHKIKVVYFNVIMAGRPASWSGSDVLFRYGKDGDFKSIKPEDFYLD
;
A
#
# COMPACT_ATOMS: atom_id res chain seq x y z
N MET A 1 65.50 -0.62 -24.59
CA MET A 1 64.16 -0.39 -25.15
C MET A 1 63.00 -0.73 -24.19
N GLN A 2 63.19 -1.53 -23.14
CA GLN A 2 62.08 -1.92 -22.21
C GLN A 2 61.71 -0.84 -21.16
N LYS A 3 62.57 0.08 -20.78
CA LYS A 3 62.28 1.14 -19.78
C LYS A 3 61.46 2.33 -20.33
N ARG A 4 61.39 2.55 -21.64
CA ARG A 4 60.55 3.61 -22.24
C ARG A 4 59.10 3.17 -22.51
N PHE A 5 58.86 1.88 -22.63
CA PHE A 5 57.50 1.36 -22.84
C PHE A 5 56.62 1.40 -21.55
N PHE A 6 57.25 1.20 -20.36
CA PHE A 6 56.50 1.25 -19.08
C PHE A 6 56.11 2.68 -18.68
N SER A 7 56.84 3.72 -19.06
CA SER A 7 56.48 5.11 -18.78
C SER A 7 55.31 5.62 -19.60
N ILE A 8 55.15 5.15 -20.85
CA ILE A 8 54.02 5.56 -21.72
C ILE A 8 52.73 4.86 -21.32
N VAL A 9 52.78 3.59 -20.90
CA VAL A 9 51.62 2.84 -20.44
C VAL A 9 51.13 3.35 -19.09
N ALA A 10 52.04 3.73 -18.16
CA ALA A 10 51.70 4.33 -16.88
C ALA A 10 51.07 5.73 -17.04
N SER A 11 51.52 6.54 -17.99
CA SER A 11 50.93 7.86 -18.29
C SER A 11 49.56 7.77 -18.99
N LEU A 12 49.34 6.77 -19.86
CA LEU A 12 48.02 6.53 -20.44
C LEU A 12 47.01 5.97 -19.44
N VAL A 13 47.42 5.10 -18.50
CA VAL A 13 46.55 4.59 -17.43
C VAL A 13 46.20 5.67 -16.40
N LEU A 14 47.15 6.59 -16.11
CA LEU A 14 46.83 7.75 -15.25
C LEU A 14 45.92 8.78 -15.95
N MET A 15 46.03 8.98 -17.28
CA MET A 15 45.11 9.87 -17.98
C MET A 15 43.72 9.27 -18.21
N LEU A 16 43.57 7.94 -18.37
CA LEU A 16 42.27 7.27 -18.38
C LEU A 16 41.66 7.21 -16.95
N GLY A 17 42.48 7.07 -15.90
CA GLY A 17 41.99 7.09 -14.50
C GLY A 17 41.48 8.46 -14.07
N CYS A 18 42.05 9.57 -14.57
CA CYS A 18 41.55 10.92 -14.28
C CYS A 18 40.32 11.31 -15.10
N ALA A 19 40.09 10.68 -16.27
CA ALA A 19 38.86 10.92 -17.05
C ALA A 19 37.63 10.16 -16.54
N LEU A 20 37.81 9.07 -15.77
CA LEU A 20 36.70 8.33 -15.12
C LEU A 20 36.38 8.84 -13.72
N GLY A 21 37.24 9.68 -13.13
CA GLY A 21 37.03 10.24 -11.78
C GLY A 21 36.24 11.54 -11.72
N SER A 22 35.86 12.14 -12.85
CA SER A 22 35.17 13.44 -12.90
C SER A 22 33.68 13.35 -13.16
N PHE A 23 33.07 12.15 -13.20
CA PHE A 23 31.62 11.99 -13.39
C PHE A 23 30.82 11.65 -12.12
N ALA A 24 31.44 11.70 -10.94
CA ALA A 24 30.78 11.32 -9.69
C ALA A 24 30.73 12.46 -8.67
N GLN A 25 30.22 13.63 -9.04
CA GLN A 25 29.72 14.63 -8.07
C GLN A 25 28.92 15.74 -8.79
N GLY A 26 27.77 15.38 -9.35
CA GLY A 26 26.74 16.33 -9.72
C GLY A 26 25.41 15.80 -9.23
N THR A 27 24.84 16.40 -8.18
CA THR A 27 23.39 16.26 -7.93
C THR A 27 22.72 16.56 -9.25
N SER A 28 21.92 15.61 -9.75
CA SER A 28 21.19 15.80 -11.01
C SER A 28 20.38 17.09 -10.90
N ARG A 29 20.57 18.02 -11.84
CA ARG A 29 19.75 19.23 -11.93
C ARG A 29 18.36 18.95 -12.48
N TYR A 30 18.08 17.68 -12.79
CA TYR A 30 16.89 17.20 -13.51
C TYR A 30 16.19 16.10 -12.70
N ASN A 31 15.71 16.44 -11.50
CA ASN A 31 15.06 15.50 -10.58
C ASN A 31 13.59 15.25 -10.94
N ILE A 32 13.35 14.74 -12.14
CA ILE A 32 12.00 14.48 -12.67
C ILE A 32 11.61 13.02 -12.39
N ILE A 33 10.43 12.79 -11.79
CA ILE A 33 9.77 11.49 -11.66
C ILE A 33 8.39 11.57 -12.33
N PRO A 34 8.05 10.66 -13.22
CA PRO A 34 8.88 9.59 -13.80
C PRO A 34 9.99 10.15 -14.71
N ALA A 35 11.10 9.40 -14.81
CA ALA A 35 12.21 9.77 -15.69
C ALA A 35 11.74 9.83 -17.15
N PRO A 36 12.02 10.94 -17.87
CA PRO A 36 11.61 11.09 -19.26
C PRO A 36 12.30 10.06 -20.17
N ALA A 37 11.62 9.70 -21.26
CA ALA A 37 12.17 8.81 -22.27
C ALA A 37 13.47 9.36 -22.88
N LYS A 38 13.59 10.68 -23.05
CA LYS A 38 14.82 11.34 -23.47
C LYS A 38 14.92 12.74 -22.89
N LEU A 39 16.01 13.03 -22.20
CA LEU A 39 16.36 14.34 -21.70
C LEU A 39 17.76 14.70 -22.19
N THR A 40 17.87 15.86 -22.84
CA THR A 40 19.14 16.41 -23.33
C THR A 40 19.43 17.70 -22.56
N PRO A 41 20.45 17.71 -21.68
CA PRO A 41 20.86 18.90 -20.95
C PRO A 41 21.27 20.05 -21.88
N ALA A 42 21.04 21.29 -21.43
CA ALA A 42 21.50 22.50 -22.09
C ALA A 42 22.10 23.49 -21.07
N SER A 43 22.81 24.50 -21.54
CA SER A 43 23.48 25.47 -20.68
C SER A 43 22.52 26.56 -20.19
N GLY A 44 22.68 26.99 -18.93
CA GLY A 44 21.94 28.06 -18.29
C GLY A 44 20.65 27.62 -17.63
N ASP A 45 19.89 28.60 -17.14
CA ASP A 45 18.63 28.41 -16.44
C ASP A 45 17.57 29.36 -17.01
N TYR A 46 16.34 28.87 -17.11
CA TYR A 46 15.15 29.71 -17.22
C TYR A 46 14.83 30.31 -15.86
N VAL A 47 14.56 31.62 -15.82
CA VAL A 47 14.18 32.32 -14.58
C VAL A 47 12.71 32.73 -14.68
N LEU A 48 11.88 32.09 -13.86
CA LEU A 48 10.49 32.48 -13.71
C LEU A 48 10.40 33.79 -12.88
N SER A 49 9.75 34.80 -13.40
CA SER A 49 9.67 36.14 -12.81
C SER A 49 8.25 36.71 -12.87
N ARG A 50 8.04 37.87 -12.22
CA ARG A 50 6.76 38.59 -12.28
C ARG A 50 6.38 39.10 -13.70
N GLN A 51 7.36 39.20 -14.61
CA GLN A 51 7.20 39.57 -16.01
C GLN A 51 6.90 38.40 -16.93
N THR A 52 7.00 37.16 -16.41
CA THR A 52 6.70 35.98 -17.20
C THR A 52 5.25 36.01 -17.68
N THR A 53 5.05 35.69 -18.93
CA THR A 53 3.72 35.53 -19.54
C THR A 53 3.54 34.09 -20.00
N VAL A 54 2.32 33.61 -20.05
CA VAL A 54 1.99 32.28 -20.56
C VAL A 54 1.10 32.45 -21.79
N TYR A 55 1.52 31.85 -22.90
CA TYR A 55 0.74 31.81 -24.13
C TYR A 55 0.27 30.40 -24.42
N ALA A 56 -1.01 30.21 -24.65
CA ALA A 56 -1.59 29.01 -25.15
C ALA A 56 -2.63 29.29 -26.21
N LYS A 57 -2.74 28.43 -27.21
CA LYS A 57 -3.81 28.52 -28.22
C LYS A 57 -4.52 27.18 -28.29
N LYS A 58 -5.83 27.20 -28.02
CA LYS A 58 -6.70 26.01 -27.92
C LYS A 58 -6.37 25.07 -26.73
N ALA A 59 -5.59 25.56 -25.75
CA ALA A 59 -5.25 24.87 -24.51
C ALA A 59 -5.17 25.86 -23.33
N GLU A 60 -5.98 26.94 -23.39
CA GLU A 60 -6.02 28.02 -22.39
C GLU A 60 -6.45 27.48 -21.02
N ASP A 61 -7.32 26.48 -20.97
CA ASP A 61 -7.75 25.79 -19.78
C ASP A 61 -6.58 25.08 -19.07
N VAL A 62 -5.76 24.33 -19.81
CA VAL A 62 -4.54 23.70 -19.27
C VAL A 62 -3.57 24.77 -18.77
N ALA A 63 -3.31 25.80 -19.57
CA ALA A 63 -2.40 26.87 -19.20
C ALA A 63 -2.86 27.60 -17.93
N GLN A 64 -4.18 27.81 -17.73
CA GLN A 64 -4.74 28.48 -16.56
C GLN A 64 -4.47 27.70 -15.28
N LEU A 65 -4.61 26.36 -15.29
CA LEU A 65 -4.27 25.50 -14.13
C LEU A 65 -2.84 25.75 -13.64
N PHE A 66 -1.88 25.86 -14.58
CA PHE A 66 -0.47 26.10 -14.24
C PHE A 66 -0.20 27.54 -13.82
N VAL A 67 -0.87 28.52 -14.46
CA VAL A 67 -0.80 29.92 -14.04
C VAL A 67 -1.30 30.08 -12.60
N ASP A 68 -2.45 29.50 -12.27
CA ASP A 68 -3.03 29.57 -10.93
C ASP A 68 -2.11 28.94 -9.89
N LYS A 69 -1.52 27.75 -10.21
CA LYS A 69 -0.56 27.07 -9.34
C LYS A 69 0.69 27.90 -9.12
N ILE A 70 1.30 28.42 -10.18
CA ILE A 70 2.50 29.25 -10.11
C ILE A 70 2.21 30.52 -9.30
N ASN A 71 1.11 31.22 -9.57
CA ASN A 71 0.74 32.45 -8.86
C ASN A 71 0.52 32.17 -7.37
N LYS A 72 -0.13 31.05 -7.04
CA LYS A 72 -0.38 30.66 -5.65
C LYS A 72 0.93 30.45 -4.88
N ALA A 73 1.89 29.73 -5.46
CA ALA A 73 3.17 29.40 -4.83
C ALA A 73 4.15 30.59 -4.80
N THR A 74 4.17 31.43 -5.84
CA THR A 74 5.16 32.50 -5.97
C THR A 74 4.68 33.86 -5.47
N GLY A 75 3.35 34.06 -5.33
CA GLY A 75 2.75 35.37 -5.09
C GLY A 75 2.91 36.30 -6.28
N TYR A 76 3.15 35.79 -7.49
CA TYR A 76 3.18 36.56 -8.72
C TYR A 76 1.76 36.76 -9.27
N ASP A 77 1.60 37.66 -10.24
CA ASP A 77 0.37 37.87 -10.99
C ASP A 77 0.59 37.57 -12.47
N ILE A 78 1.09 36.38 -12.75
CA ILE A 78 1.31 35.88 -14.10
C ILE A 78 -0.05 35.71 -14.79
N LYS A 79 -0.14 36.15 -16.07
CA LYS A 79 -1.38 36.08 -16.83
C LYS A 79 -1.20 35.39 -18.17
N LEU A 80 -2.32 34.89 -18.68
CA LEU A 80 -2.38 34.38 -20.04
C LEU A 80 -2.22 35.58 -21.01
N SER A 81 -1.36 35.42 -21.99
CA SER A 81 -1.13 36.37 -23.06
C SER A 81 -1.84 35.94 -24.34
N LYS A 82 -2.39 36.95 -25.08
CA LYS A 82 -2.99 36.70 -26.41
C LYS A 82 -1.96 36.47 -27.51
N LYS A 83 -0.66 36.76 -27.25
CA LYS A 83 0.44 36.60 -28.19
C LYS A 83 1.64 35.98 -27.49
N GLN A 84 2.40 35.16 -28.23
CA GLN A 84 3.67 34.68 -27.77
C GLN A 84 4.64 35.83 -27.50
N GLN A 85 5.36 35.75 -26.36
CA GLN A 85 6.33 36.80 -25.97
C GLN A 85 7.69 36.16 -25.70
N ALA A 86 8.77 36.88 -26.00
CA ALA A 86 10.11 36.47 -25.64
C ALA A 86 10.24 36.32 -24.11
N GLY A 87 10.93 35.30 -23.62
CA GLY A 87 11.06 35.01 -22.19
C GLY A 87 9.82 34.40 -21.54
N GLY A 88 8.73 34.21 -22.29
CA GLY A 88 7.50 33.60 -21.78
C GLY A 88 7.48 32.07 -21.88
N ILE A 89 6.40 31.51 -21.37
CA ILE A 89 6.05 30.07 -21.47
C ILE A 89 5.01 29.92 -22.58
N THR A 90 5.25 29.00 -23.51
CA THR A 90 4.40 28.78 -24.68
C THR A 90 3.92 27.33 -24.75
N LEU A 91 2.60 27.13 -24.84
CA LEU A 91 1.96 25.81 -25.02
C LEU A 91 1.36 25.75 -26.45
N LEU A 92 1.77 24.77 -27.23
CA LEU A 92 1.35 24.61 -28.63
C LEU A 92 0.80 23.21 -28.88
N LEU A 93 -0.39 23.13 -29.47
CA LEU A 93 -0.88 21.89 -30.05
C LEU A 93 -0.19 21.66 -31.41
N ASP A 94 0.56 20.57 -31.51
CA ASP A 94 1.35 20.19 -32.69
C ASP A 94 1.02 18.74 -33.09
N LYS A 95 0.30 18.57 -34.19
CA LYS A 95 -0.14 17.26 -34.70
C LYS A 95 1.01 16.36 -35.20
N SER A 96 2.22 16.90 -35.36
CA SER A 96 3.39 16.09 -35.73
C SER A 96 3.88 15.18 -34.60
N ILE A 97 3.56 15.53 -33.34
CA ILE A 97 3.88 14.70 -32.16
C ILE A 97 2.94 13.50 -32.12
N GLN A 98 3.51 12.29 -32.17
CA GLN A 98 2.76 11.05 -32.17
C GLN A 98 2.49 10.56 -30.74
N GLY A 99 1.26 10.17 -30.44
CA GLY A 99 0.82 9.68 -29.12
C GLY A 99 -0.03 10.70 -28.36
N LYS A 100 -1.09 10.21 -27.71
CA LYS A 100 -2.05 11.02 -26.97
C LYS A 100 -1.40 11.76 -25.78
N GLU A 101 -0.42 11.16 -25.16
CA GLU A 101 0.24 11.67 -23.94
C GLU A 101 1.68 12.14 -24.22
N ALA A 102 2.17 11.98 -25.46
CA ALA A 102 3.50 12.38 -25.85
C ALA A 102 3.66 13.90 -25.94
N TYR A 103 4.87 14.37 -25.64
CA TYR A 103 5.20 15.80 -25.68
C TYR A 103 6.68 16.06 -25.97
N THR A 104 6.97 17.28 -26.37
CA THR A 104 8.31 17.85 -26.29
C THR A 104 8.27 19.08 -25.39
N LEU A 105 9.31 19.24 -24.58
CA LEU A 105 9.50 20.40 -23.71
C LEU A 105 10.91 20.94 -23.91
N THR A 106 11.02 22.19 -24.32
CA THR A 106 12.29 22.89 -24.47
C THR A 106 12.35 24.03 -23.45
N VAL A 107 13.32 23.99 -22.56
CA VAL A 107 13.61 25.01 -21.55
C VAL A 107 14.93 25.68 -21.92
N THR A 108 14.92 26.97 -22.11
CA THR A 108 16.10 27.80 -22.41
C THR A 108 16.11 29.04 -21.52
N PRO A 109 17.23 29.73 -21.36
CA PRO A 109 17.23 31.03 -20.65
C PRO A 109 16.26 32.07 -21.25
N ASN A 110 15.90 31.92 -22.52
CA ASN A 110 15.08 32.85 -23.27
C ASN A 110 13.58 32.45 -23.35
N GLY A 111 13.16 31.39 -22.69
CA GLY A 111 11.77 30.96 -22.66
C GLY A 111 11.58 29.44 -22.60
N VAL A 112 10.33 29.06 -22.40
CA VAL A 112 9.89 27.66 -22.32
C VAL A 112 8.88 27.38 -23.43
N THR A 113 9.05 26.25 -24.12
CA THR A 113 8.10 25.81 -25.16
C THR A 113 7.71 24.36 -24.93
N ALA A 114 6.43 24.12 -24.69
CA ALA A 114 5.81 22.80 -24.63
C ALA A 114 5.00 22.55 -25.91
N LYS A 115 5.17 21.37 -26.52
CA LYS A 115 4.40 20.93 -27.68
C LYS A 115 3.86 19.52 -27.46
N ALA A 116 2.62 19.29 -27.87
CA ALA A 116 1.97 17.97 -27.84
C ALA A 116 0.83 17.91 -28.86
N SER A 117 0.39 16.72 -29.23
CA SER A 117 -0.76 16.55 -30.14
C SER A 117 -2.11 16.76 -29.43
N THR A 118 -2.13 16.71 -28.08
CA THR A 118 -3.32 16.82 -27.24
C THR A 118 -3.09 17.76 -26.05
N LYS A 119 -4.19 18.16 -25.39
CA LYS A 119 -4.13 18.91 -24.13
C LYS A 119 -3.48 18.09 -23.00
N GLN A 120 -3.72 16.77 -22.97
CA GLN A 120 -3.12 15.85 -21.98
C GLN A 120 -1.60 15.81 -22.08
N GLY A 121 -1.06 15.73 -23.31
CA GLY A 121 0.38 15.80 -23.51
C GLY A 121 0.98 17.15 -23.08
N LEU A 122 0.29 18.27 -23.33
CA LEU A 122 0.70 19.59 -22.84
C LEU A 122 0.67 19.66 -21.31
N PHE A 123 -0.34 19.07 -20.67
CA PHE A 123 -0.42 18.98 -19.22
C PHE A 123 0.80 18.24 -18.65
N TYR A 124 1.18 17.09 -19.22
CA TYR A 124 2.34 16.33 -18.74
C TYR A 124 3.68 17.03 -19.03
N ALA A 125 3.78 17.78 -20.14
CA ALA A 125 4.93 18.64 -20.38
C ALA A 125 5.10 19.69 -19.27
N MET A 126 4.00 20.30 -18.85
CA MET A 126 4.01 21.30 -17.79
C MET A 126 4.29 20.68 -16.42
N GLN A 127 3.78 19.47 -16.12
CA GLN A 127 4.18 18.75 -14.90
C GLN A 127 5.70 18.50 -14.85
N SER A 128 6.30 18.13 -15.97
CA SER A 128 7.77 17.99 -16.05
C SER A 128 8.48 19.34 -15.89
N PHE A 129 7.94 20.43 -16.44
CA PHE A 129 8.49 21.77 -16.24
C PHE A 129 8.43 22.20 -14.76
N LEU A 130 7.31 21.97 -14.07
CA LEU A 130 7.19 22.29 -12.65
C LEU A 130 8.19 21.49 -11.80
N GLN A 131 8.50 20.25 -12.19
CA GLN A 131 9.51 19.45 -11.50
C GLN A 131 10.96 19.94 -11.75
N LEU A 132 11.21 20.74 -12.77
CA LEU A 132 12.49 21.44 -12.97
C LEU A 132 12.63 22.69 -12.09
N LEU A 133 11.52 23.25 -11.57
CA LEU A 133 11.52 24.34 -10.61
C LEU A 133 11.75 23.81 -9.18
N PRO A 134 12.18 24.67 -8.25
CA PRO A 134 12.32 24.29 -6.83
C PRO A 134 11.05 23.65 -6.28
N PRO A 135 11.12 22.63 -5.41
CA PRO A 135 9.96 21.94 -4.83
C PRO A 135 8.89 22.86 -4.21
N ALA A 136 9.29 24.00 -3.67
CA ALA A 136 8.40 25.02 -3.13
C ALA A 136 7.36 25.53 -4.12
N ILE A 137 7.49 25.24 -5.44
CA ILE A 137 6.45 25.56 -6.46
C ILE A 137 5.14 24.79 -6.21
N GLU A 138 5.19 23.75 -5.38
CA GLU A 138 4.01 22.98 -4.96
C GLU A 138 3.29 23.60 -3.76
N SER A 139 3.83 24.68 -3.17
CA SER A 139 3.25 25.30 -1.98
C SER A 139 1.84 25.84 -2.24
N SER A 140 0.96 25.64 -1.27
CA SER A 140 -0.41 26.16 -1.29
C SER A 140 -0.52 27.61 -0.86
N ILE A 141 0.59 28.25 -0.45
CA ILE A 141 0.70 29.65 -0.04
C ILE A 141 1.93 30.28 -0.69
N ALA A 142 1.90 31.60 -0.86
CA ALA A 142 3.02 32.35 -1.42
C ALA A 142 4.30 32.17 -0.56
N THR A 143 5.37 31.75 -1.20
CA THR A 143 6.66 31.48 -0.56
C THR A 143 7.82 31.98 -1.44
N GLN A 144 9.05 31.80 -0.97
CA GLN A 144 10.26 32.16 -1.71
C GLN A 144 11.13 30.94 -1.93
N ALA A 145 11.67 30.81 -3.14
CA ALA A 145 12.71 29.85 -3.43
C ALA A 145 14.09 30.49 -3.07
N PRO A 146 14.92 29.86 -2.22
CA PRO A 146 16.18 30.45 -1.74
C PRO A 146 17.12 30.94 -2.86
N ASN A 147 17.16 30.25 -3.99
CA ASN A 147 17.98 30.58 -5.16
C ASN A 147 17.17 31.16 -6.33
N GLY A 148 15.93 31.63 -6.06
CA GLY A 148 14.97 32.06 -7.05
C GLY A 148 14.28 30.90 -7.77
N TRP A 149 13.26 31.23 -8.55
CA TRP A 149 12.46 30.26 -9.31
C TRP A 149 13.15 29.95 -10.63
N LYS A 150 14.13 29.02 -10.59
CA LYS A 150 14.95 28.65 -11.74
C LYS A 150 14.69 27.23 -12.16
N ALA A 151 14.56 27.02 -13.48
CA ALA A 151 14.48 25.72 -14.12
C ALA A 151 15.71 25.49 -15.01
N ALA A 152 16.39 24.36 -14.84
CA ALA A 152 17.56 24.03 -15.64
C ALA A 152 17.20 23.89 -17.13
N ALA A 153 18.02 24.49 -18.00
CA ALA A 153 17.81 24.41 -19.45
C ALA A 153 18.01 22.97 -19.96
N CYS A 154 17.06 22.50 -20.75
CA CYS A 154 17.09 21.16 -21.36
C CYS A 154 16.07 21.03 -22.50
N THR A 155 16.18 19.96 -23.25
CA THR A 155 15.13 19.49 -24.15
C THR A 155 14.69 18.09 -23.72
N ILE A 156 13.37 17.91 -23.58
CA ILE A 156 12.74 16.63 -23.22
C ILE A 156 11.87 16.20 -24.40
N GLU A 157 12.03 14.96 -24.82
CA GLU A 157 11.16 14.25 -25.76
C GLU A 157 10.61 13.03 -25.00
N ASP A 158 9.30 12.97 -24.79
CA ASP A 158 8.75 12.04 -23.80
C ASP A 158 7.40 11.46 -24.23
N ALA A 159 7.15 10.23 -23.84
CA ALA A 159 5.91 9.52 -24.01
C ALA A 159 5.83 8.34 -22.99
N PRO A 160 4.64 7.94 -22.54
CA PRO A 160 4.51 6.83 -21.61
C PRO A 160 4.82 5.49 -22.29
N ARG A 161 5.35 4.56 -21.50
CA ARG A 161 5.51 3.15 -21.90
C ARG A 161 4.15 2.43 -22.01
N PHE A 162 3.20 2.75 -21.10
CA PHE A 162 1.88 2.15 -21.05
C PHE A 162 0.78 3.21 -21.06
N GLU A 163 -0.35 2.88 -21.67
CA GLU A 163 -1.54 3.73 -21.70
C GLU A 163 -2.28 3.81 -20.35
N TYR A 164 -2.14 2.77 -19.50
CA TYR A 164 -2.77 2.66 -18.19
C TYR A 164 -1.70 2.75 -17.09
N ARG A 165 -1.91 3.62 -16.11
CA ARG A 165 -1.09 3.77 -14.91
C ARG A 165 -2.04 4.13 -13.78
N GLY A 166 -2.34 3.14 -12.91
CA GLY A 166 -3.47 3.25 -11.98
C GLY A 166 -3.11 3.07 -10.52
N THR A 167 -4.03 3.52 -9.67
CA THR A 167 -4.08 3.14 -8.26
C THR A 167 -5.51 2.80 -7.87
N LEU A 168 -5.69 1.64 -7.19
CA LEU A 168 -6.93 1.38 -6.46
C LEU A 168 -6.89 2.15 -5.15
N ILE A 169 -8.01 2.75 -4.77
CA ILE A 169 -8.27 3.33 -3.46
C ILE A 169 -9.53 2.69 -2.90
N ASP A 170 -9.36 1.88 -1.85
CA ASP A 170 -10.45 1.30 -1.09
C ASP A 170 -11.00 2.34 -0.10
N VAL A 171 -12.27 2.70 -0.29
CA VAL A 171 -13.00 3.61 0.59
C VAL A 171 -14.06 2.89 1.45
N CYS A 172 -14.11 1.54 1.31
CA CYS A 172 -15.12 0.71 1.96
C CYS A 172 -14.71 0.24 3.34
N ARG A 173 -13.49 -0.32 3.50
CA ARG A 173 -13.00 -0.77 4.81
C ARG A 173 -12.85 0.40 5.76
N TYR A 174 -12.31 1.54 5.28
CA TYR A 174 -12.37 2.83 5.96
C TYR A 174 -12.84 3.92 5.00
N PHE A 175 -13.66 4.86 5.53
CA PHE A 175 -14.19 5.97 4.76
C PHE A 175 -13.19 7.13 4.69
N PHE A 176 -12.96 7.68 3.51
CA PHE A 176 -12.09 8.84 3.29
C PHE A 176 -12.89 9.98 2.67
N SER A 177 -12.62 11.22 3.09
CA SER A 177 -13.36 12.39 2.61
C SER A 177 -13.00 12.73 1.14
N ILE A 178 -13.88 13.48 0.50
CA ILE A 178 -13.65 14.03 -0.86
C ILE A 178 -12.37 14.88 -0.90
N GLU A 179 -12.05 15.61 0.18
CA GLU A 179 -10.83 16.42 0.26
C GLU A 179 -9.57 15.55 0.24
N GLN A 180 -9.59 14.39 0.92
CA GLN A 180 -8.48 13.45 0.87
C GLN A 180 -8.32 12.84 -0.53
N LEU A 181 -9.42 12.49 -1.20
CA LEU A 181 -9.37 12.00 -2.57
C LEU A 181 -8.86 13.07 -3.55
N LYS A 182 -9.28 14.33 -3.40
CA LYS A 182 -8.76 15.46 -4.19
C LYS A 182 -7.27 15.69 -3.94
N LYS A 183 -6.79 15.55 -2.69
CA LYS A 183 -5.35 15.60 -2.39
C LYS A 183 -4.58 14.50 -3.15
N HIS A 184 -5.09 13.28 -3.18
CA HIS A 184 -4.49 12.22 -3.97
C HIS A 184 -4.49 12.55 -5.46
N ILE A 185 -5.60 13.04 -6.01
CA ILE A 185 -5.69 13.45 -7.43
C ILE A 185 -4.61 14.49 -7.77
N ASP A 186 -4.36 15.48 -6.92
CA ASP A 186 -3.32 16.48 -7.14
C ASP A 186 -1.93 15.83 -7.20
N VAL A 187 -1.60 14.95 -6.24
CA VAL A 187 -0.29 14.27 -6.20
C VAL A 187 -0.14 13.28 -7.37
N LEU A 188 -1.18 12.51 -7.67
CA LEU A 188 -1.20 11.54 -8.78
C LEU A 188 -0.92 12.25 -10.12
N SER A 189 -1.57 13.37 -10.35
CA SER A 189 -1.41 14.16 -11.59
C SER A 189 0.01 14.68 -11.77
N MET A 190 0.70 15.07 -10.68
CA MET A 190 2.10 15.50 -10.67
C MET A 190 3.03 14.43 -11.22
N TYR A 191 2.73 13.16 -10.89
CA TYR A 191 3.53 11.99 -11.26
C TYR A 191 2.94 11.20 -12.44
N LYS A 192 2.09 11.83 -13.25
CA LYS A 192 1.55 11.30 -14.53
C LYS A 192 0.78 9.97 -14.37
N ILE A 193 0.18 9.72 -13.20
CA ILE A 193 -0.82 8.68 -13.03
C ILE A 193 -2.11 9.15 -13.69
N ASN A 194 -2.79 8.27 -14.42
CA ASN A 194 -3.95 8.65 -15.23
C ASN A 194 -5.24 7.90 -14.92
N ASN A 195 -5.22 6.96 -13.96
CA ASN A 195 -6.42 6.25 -13.53
C ASN A 195 -6.48 6.12 -12.01
N ILE A 196 -7.65 6.33 -11.45
CA ILE A 196 -8.04 5.93 -10.10
C ILE A 196 -9.11 4.86 -10.24
N HIS A 197 -8.85 3.70 -9.67
CA HIS A 197 -9.82 2.63 -9.47
C HIS A 197 -10.44 2.86 -8.08
N LEU A 198 -11.69 3.28 -8.03
CA LEU A 198 -12.38 3.64 -6.79
C LEU A 198 -13.27 2.48 -6.36
N HIS A 199 -12.88 1.80 -5.28
CA HIS A 199 -13.58 0.64 -4.73
C HIS A 199 -14.72 1.11 -3.82
N LEU A 200 -15.97 1.04 -4.31
CA LEU A 200 -17.14 1.72 -3.73
C LEU A 200 -18.09 0.81 -2.97
N THR A 201 -18.00 -0.51 -3.14
CA THR A 201 -18.91 -1.47 -2.50
C THR A 201 -18.11 -2.65 -1.95
N GLU A 202 -18.53 -3.15 -0.77
CA GLU A 202 -17.81 -4.19 -0.06
C GLU A 202 -18.70 -4.80 1.06
N ASP A 203 -18.28 -5.90 1.65
CA ASP A 203 -18.93 -6.54 2.80
C ASP A 203 -19.08 -5.59 4.00
N GLN A 204 -18.10 -4.69 4.22
CA GLN A 204 -18.07 -3.77 5.35
C GLN A 204 -18.87 -2.50 5.12
N ALA A 205 -19.02 -2.07 3.88
CA ALA A 205 -19.78 -0.86 3.59
C ALA A 205 -20.10 -0.65 2.11
N TRP A 206 -21.23 0.00 1.89
CA TRP A 206 -21.66 0.60 0.62
C TRP A 206 -21.38 2.11 0.63
N ARG A 207 -20.68 2.65 -0.36
CA ARG A 207 -20.19 4.04 -0.31
C ARG A 207 -20.78 5.02 -1.30
N ILE A 208 -21.68 4.60 -2.16
CA ILE A 208 -22.28 5.46 -3.18
C ILE A 208 -23.80 5.62 -2.99
N GLU A 209 -24.30 6.85 -3.05
CA GLU A 209 -25.73 7.11 -3.05
C GLU A 209 -26.40 6.56 -4.31
N ILE A 210 -27.42 5.72 -4.12
CA ILE A 210 -28.31 5.21 -5.17
C ILE A 210 -29.73 5.61 -4.81
N LYS A 211 -30.29 6.52 -5.57
CA LYS A 211 -31.60 7.13 -5.25
C LYS A 211 -32.75 6.15 -5.28
N LYS A 212 -32.65 5.13 -6.14
CA LYS A 212 -33.64 4.05 -6.22
C LYS A 212 -33.60 3.11 -5.02
N TYR A 213 -32.45 2.99 -4.37
CA TYR A 213 -32.21 2.06 -3.25
C TYR A 213 -31.60 2.78 -2.05
N PRO A 214 -32.39 3.64 -1.33
CA PRO A 214 -31.88 4.50 -0.27
C PRO A 214 -31.29 3.74 0.92
N GLU A 215 -31.81 2.54 1.25
CA GLU A 215 -31.31 1.73 2.37
C GLU A 215 -29.84 1.29 2.19
N LEU A 216 -29.31 1.32 0.96
CA LEU A 216 -27.87 1.09 0.72
C LEU A 216 -26.99 2.07 1.49
N THR A 217 -27.43 3.34 1.62
CA THR A 217 -26.68 4.36 2.38
C THR A 217 -27.22 4.54 3.80
N GLU A 218 -28.49 4.24 4.07
CA GLU A 218 -29.06 4.32 5.42
C GLU A 218 -28.59 3.16 6.31
N ILE A 219 -28.44 1.96 5.75
CA ILE A 219 -28.04 0.73 6.43
C ILE A 219 -26.65 0.29 5.99
N GLY A 220 -26.46 0.07 4.67
CA GLY A 220 -25.26 -0.53 4.09
C GLY A 220 -23.99 0.30 4.25
N ALA A 221 -24.09 1.63 4.41
CA ALA A 221 -22.92 2.50 4.62
C ALA A 221 -22.35 2.48 6.04
N TRP A 222 -22.96 1.74 6.97
CA TRP A 222 -22.66 1.83 8.40
C TRP A 222 -22.44 0.47 9.02
N ARG A 223 -21.43 0.35 9.88
CA ARG A 223 -21.16 -0.84 10.70
C ARG A 223 -20.90 -0.46 12.13
N ASP A 224 -21.11 -1.40 13.04
CA ASP A 224 -20.72 -1.23 14.43
C ASP A 224 -19.25 -1.59 14.64
N THR A 225 -18.59 -0.81 15.46
CA THR A 225 -17.20 -1.02 15.89
C THR A 225 -17.10 -0.90 17.41
N GLU A 226 -15.95 -1.24 17.98
CA GLU A 226 -15.69 -1.03 19.42
C GLU A 226 -15.80 0.44 19.86
N ASN A 227 -15.71 1.38 18.91
CA ASN A 227 -15.83 2.82 19.15
C ASN A 227 -17.23 3.37 18.80
N GLY A 228 -18.20 2.50 18.55
CA GLY A 228 -19.56 2.86 18.15
C GLY A 228 -19.81 2.72 16.67
N ARG A 229 -20.89 3.34 16.18
CA ARG A 229 -21.28 3.28 14.77
C ARG A 229 -20.28 4.05 13.90
N TYR A 230 -19.71 3.37 12.91
CA TYR A 230 -18.75 3.92 11.96
C TYR A 230 -19.25 3.78 10.53
N GLY A 231 -19.02 4.80 9.70
CA GLY A 231 -19.38 4.75 8.29
C GLY A 231 -19.37 6.11 7.61
N GLY A 232 -20.02 6.17 6.47
CA GLY A 232 -20.15 7.34 5.61
C GLY A 232 -20.40 6.90 4.16
N TYR A 233 -20.83 7.81 3.33
CA TYR A 233 -21.02 7.58 1.89
C TYR A 233 -20.82 8.89 1.14
N TYR A 234 -20.73 8.78 -0.17
CA TYR A 234 -20.67 9.91 -1.08
C TYR A 234 -22.01 10.10 -1.75
N THR A 235 -22.49 11.32 -1.80
CA THR A 235 -23.62 11.70 -2.64
C THR A 235 -23.23 11.66 -4.12
N GLN A 236 -24.22 11.51 -4.99
CA GLN A 236 -23.97 11.54 -6.44
C GLN A 236 -23.32 12.85 -6.89
N GLU A 237 -23.70 13.97 -6.26
CA GLU A 237 -23.16 15.29 -6.61
C GLU A 237 -21.69 15.43 -6.16
N GLU A 238 -21.32 14.92 -4.97
CA GLU A 238 -19.93 14.90 -4.52
C GLU A 238 -19.05 14.07 -5.46
N LEU A 239 -19.56 12.93 -5.95
CA LEU A 239 -18.82 12.09 -6.90
C LEU A 239 -18.70 12.73 -8.28
N LYS A 240 -19.74 13.40 -8.77
CA LYS A 240 -19.67 14.16 -10.04
C LYS A 240 -18.64 15.30 -9.94
N ASP A 241 -18.60 16.00 -8.82
CA ASP A 241 -17.61 17.02 -8.54
C ASP A 241 -16.18 16.45 -8.48
N LEU A 242 -16.01 15.28 -7.85
CA LEU A 242 -14.72 14.58 -7.80
C LEU A 242 -14.27 14.14 -9.18
N VAL A 243 -15.18 13.57 -9.99
CA VAL A 243 -14.91 13.16 -11.37
C VAL A 243 -14.46 14.35 -12.21
N LYS A 244 -15.21 15.47 -12.15
CA LYS A 244 -14.83 16.70 -12.86
C LYS A 244 -13.45 17.21 -12.43
N TYR A 245 -13.17 17.23 -11.13
CA TYR A 245 -11.86 17.63 -10.58
C TYR A 245 -10.71 16.76 -11.11
N ALA A 246 -10.94 15.45 -11.24
CA ALA A 246 -10.00 14.51 -11.79
C ALA A 246 -9.80 14.69 -13.31
N GLU A 247 -10.89 14.88 -14.07
CA GLU A 247 -10.85 15.10 -15.52
C GLU A 247 -10.05 16.35 -15.90
N GLU A 248 -10.18 17.43 -15.13
CA GLU A 248 -9.39 18.66 -15.32
C GLU A 248 -7.86 18.39 -15.18
N ARG A 249 -7.48 17.29 -14.51
CA ARG A 249 -6.10 16.84 -14.31
C ARG A 249 -5.75 15.60 -15.13
N PHE A 250 -6.60 15.25 -16.10
CA PHE A 250 -6.44 14.09 -16.99
C PHE A 250 -6.33 12.75 -16.24
N ILE A 251 -7.03 12.65 -15.11
CA ILE A 251 -7.21 11.41 -14.34
C ILE A 251 -8.63 10.89 -14.58
N ASN A 252 -8.74 9.64 -15.01
CA ASN A 252 -9.98 8.91 -15.17
C ASN A 252 -10.33 8.19 -13.87
N ILE A 253 -11.55 8.35 -13.35
CA ILE A 253 -12.05 7.58 -12.22
C ILE A 253 -12.85 6.40 -12.75
N ILE A 254 -12.39 5.20 -12.42
CA ILE A 254 -13.03 3.93 -12.76
C ILE A 254 -13.77 3.47 -11.50
N PRO A 255 -15.11 3.45 -11.50
CA PRO A 255 -15.86 2.93 -10.36
C PRO A 255 -15.78 1.41 -10.31
N GLU A 256 -15.69 0.85 -9.11
CA GLU A 256 -15.91 -0.57 -8.87
C GLU A 256 -17.23 -0.78 -8.13
N PHE A 257 -18.04 -1.66 -8.67
CA PHE A 257 -19.23 -2.21 -8.08
C PHE A 257 -19.08 -3.72 -8.06
N GLU A 258 -18.92 -4.29 -6.89
CA GLU A 258 -18.69 -5.71 -6.68
C GLU A 258 -19.90 -6.55 -7.04
N MET A 259 -19.65 -7.71 -7.63
CA MET A 259 -20.67 -8.74 -7.89
C MET A 259 -20.03 -10.07 -8.25
N PRO A 260 -20.58 -11.20 -7.82
CA PRO A 260 -21.70 -11.37 -6.88
C PRO A 260 -21.27 -11.53 -5.42
N GLY A 261 -19.95 -11.52 -5.14
CA GLY A 261 -19.32 -11.52 -3.82
C GLY A 261 -19.12 -10.11 -3.27
N HIS A 262 -18.56 -9.99 -2.07
CA HIS A 262 -18.24 -8.72 -1.39
C HIS A 262 -19.42 -7.74 -1.30
N GLU A 263 -20.64 -8.25 -1.12
CA GLU A 263 -21.88 -7.47 -1.16
C GLU A 263 -22.73 -7.63 0.11
N LEU A 264 -22.16 -8.05 1.24
CA LEU A 264 -22.93 -8.19 2.48
C LEU A 264 -23.56 -6.88 2.93
N ALA A 265 -22.94 -5.73 2.67
CA ALA A 265 -23.53 -4.43 2.99
C ALA A 265 -24.82 -4.16 2.18
N ALA A 266 -24.85 -4.51 0.90
CA ALA A 266 -26.06 -4.42 0.09
C ALA A 266 -27.11 -5.44 0.53
N ILE A 267 -26.69 -6.66 0.89
CA ILE A 267 -27.60 -7.71 1.39
C ILE A 267 -28.17 -7.32 2.77
N ALA A 268 -27.41 -6.61 3.60
CA ALA A 268 -27.91 -6.08 4.88
C ALA A 268 -29.03 -5.05 4.66
N ALA A 269 -28.91 -4.22 3.63
CA ALA A 269 -29.95 -3.28 3.22
C ALA A 269 -31.15 -4.02 2.58
N TYR A 270 -30.88 -4.98 1.71
CA TYR A 270 -31.87 -5.70 0.92
C TYR A 270 -31.65 -7.22 1.01
N PRO A 271 -32.12 -7.90 2.09
CA PRO A 271 -31.88 -9.34 2.31
C PRO A 271 -32.33 -10.26 1.16
N TRP A 272 -33.32 -9.82 0.39
CA TRP A 272 -33.82 -10.56 -0.79
C TRP A 272 -32.78 -10.74 -1.91
N LEU A 273 -31.64 -10.05 -1.85
CA LEU A 273 -30.52 -10.24 -2.78
C LEU A 273 -29.82 -11.59 -2.58
N SER A 274 -29.81 -12.14 -1.36
CA SER A 274 -29.15 -13.41 -1.03
C SER A 274 -30.04 -14.63 -1.28
N CYS A 275 -29.43 -15.83 -1.25
CA CYS A 275 -30.15 -17.08 -1.37
C CYS A 275 -31.07 -17.35 -0.16
N ARG A 276 -30.67 -16.93 1.03
CA ARG A 276 -31.37 -17.21 2.30
C ARG A 276 -32.41 -16.18 2.69
N GLU A 277 -32.27 -14.94 2.20
CA GLU A 277 -33.12 -13.80 2.58
C GLU A 277 -33.11 -13.48 4.08
N GLU A 278 -32.05 -13.92 4.76
CA GLU A 278 -31.90 -13.69 6.20
C GLU A 278 -31.46 -12.25 6.48
N LYS A 279 -31.94 -11.69 7.60
CA LYS A 279 -31.50 -10.38 8.05
C LYS A 279 -30.05 -10.47 8.55
N VAL A 280 -29.18 -9.71 7.93
CA VAL A 280 -27.76 -9.61 8.27
C VAL A 280 -27.39 -8.15 8.56
N ILE A 281 -26.15 -7.91 9.01
CA ILE A 281 -25.56 -6.58 9.20
C ILE A 281 -24.31 -6.46 8.33
N PRO A 282 -23.91 -5.24 7.93
CA PRO A 282 -22.62 -5.03 7.28
C PRO A 282 -21.50 -5.61 8.14
N ARG A 283 -20.51 -6.22 7.50
CA ARG A 283 -19.44 -6.95 8.17
C ARG A 283 -18.61 -6.04 9.08
N PRO A 284 -18.51 -6.29 10.39
CA PRO A 284 -17.78 -5.41 11.31
C PRO A 284 -16.27 -5.62 11.29
N ILE A 285 -15.79 -6.74 10.72
CA ILE A 285 -14.39 -7.16 10.69
C ILE A 285 -13.94 -7.49 9.26
N TRP A 286 -12.63 -7.69 9.09
CA TRP A 286 -12.03 -8.05 7.80
C TRP A 286 -12.23 -9.52 7.45
N GLY A 287 -12.21 -9.83 6.17
CA GLY A 287 -12.30 -11.19 5.62
C GLY A 287 -13.40 -11.34 4.59
N ILE A 288 -13.48 -12.50 3.97
CA ILE A 288 -14.43 -12.85 2.91
C ILE A 288 -15.75 -13.30 3.55
N GLU A 289 -16.87 -12.73 3.07
CA GLU A 289 -18.19 -13.16 3.50
C GLU A 289 -18.67 -14.35 2.69
N THR A 290 -19.37 -15.29 3.35
CA THR A 290 -19.93 -16.46 2.69
C THR A 290 -21.33 -16.23 2.10
N ILE A 291 -22.03 -15.20 2.56
CA ILE A 291 -23.34 -14.80 2.05
C ILE A 291 -23.11 -13.88 0.86
N VAL A 292 -23.55 -14.31 -0.30
CA VAL A 292 -23.37 -13.62 -1.59
C VAL A 292 -24.71 -13.44 -2.30
N MET A 293 -24.73 -12.61 -3.34
CA MET A 293 -25.93 -12.44 -4.16
C MET A 293 -26.39 -13.75 -4.79
N CYS A 294 -27.70 -13.89 -4.99
CA CYS A 294 -28.35 -15.06 -5.57
C CYS A 294 -28.54 -14.91 -7.10
N PRO A 295 -27.70 -15.52 -7.94
CA PRO A 295 -27.86 -15.45 -9.40
C PRO A 295 -29.08 -16.20 -9.95
N GLY A 296 -29.77 -16.97 -9.12
CA GLY A 296 -31.01 -17.63 -9.48
C GLY A 296 -32.25 -16.72 -9.57
N LYS A 297 -32.12 -15.47 -9.08
CA LYS A 297 -33.22 -14.50 -8.98
C LYS A 297 -33.13 -13.44 -10.07
N GLU A 298 -34.18 -13.22 -10.83
CA GLU A 298 -34.26 -12.11 -11.79
C GLU A 298 -34.23 -10.74 -11.11
N THR A 299 -34.72 -10.64 -9.86
CA THR A 299 -34.68 -9.42 -9.06
C THR A 299 -33.24 -8.99 -8.75
N THR A 300 -32.31 -9.94 -8.59
CA THR A 300 -30.88 -9.63 -8.43
C THR A 300 -30.33 -8.95 -9.68
N PHE A 301 -30.64 -9.46 -10.88
CA PHE A 301 -30.22 -8.82 -12.13
C PHE A 301 -30.87 -7.46 -12.35
N GLN A 302 -32.14 -7.29 -11.92
CA GLN A 302 -32.79 -5.99 -11.99
C GLN A 302 -32.11 -4.98 -11.07
N PHE A 303 -31.76 -5.37 -9.84
CA PHE A 303 -30.98 -4.55 -8.90
C PHE A 303 -29.64 -4.13 -9.51
N LEU A 304 -28.83 -5.09 -10.01
CA LEU A 304 -27.54 -4.81 -10.61
C LEU A 304 -27.66 -3.81 -11.78
N LYS A 305 -28.68 -3.95 -12.62
CA LYS A 305 -28.92 -3.03 -13.75
C LYS A 305 -29.33 -1.64 -13.28
N ASP A 306 -30.19 -1.55 -12.27
CA ASP A 306 -30.64 -0.27 -11.71
C ASP A 306 -29.49 0.51 -11.07
N ILE A 307 -28.56 -0.18 -10.37
CA ILE A 307 -27.34 0.43 -9.84
C ILE A 307 -26.47 0.98 -10.98
N VAL A 308 -26.23 0.17 -12.01
CA VAL A 308 -25.45 0.58 -13.18
C VAL A 308 -26.08 1.80 -13.86
N ASP A 309 -27.42 1.85 -14.01
CA ASP A 309 -28.12 2.97 -14.65
C ASP A 309 -27.85 4.32 -13.96
N GLU A 310 -27.72 4.33 -12.62
CA GLU A 310 -27.36 5.53 -11.88
C GLU A 310 -25.85 5.79 -11.92
N MET A 311 -24.99 4.77 -11.76
CA MET A 311 -23.55 4.94 -11.75
C MET A 311 -22.98 5.45 -13.09
N VAL A 312 -23.55 5.03 -14.23
CA VAL A 312 -23.08 5.50 -15.55
C VAL A 312 -23.37 7.00 -15.79
N GLN A 313 -24.31 7.58 -15.06
CA GLN A 313 -24.56 9.04 -15.10
C GLN A 313 -23.57 9.86 -14.27
N ILE A 314 -22.86 9.20 -13.34
CA ILE A 314 -21.86 9.82 -12.47
C ILE A 314 -20.48 9.69 -13.09
N PHE A 315 -20.14 8.50 -13.60
CA PHE A 315 -18.82 8.15 -14.10
C PHE A 315 -18.78 8.06 -15.62
N PRO A 316 -18.20 9.05 -16.31
CA PRO A 316 -18.10 9.06 -17.78
C PRO A 316 -17.06 8.06 -18.31
N SER A 317 -16.21 7.50 -17.45
CA SER A 317 -15.20 6.49 -17.82
C SER A 317 -15.78 5.43 -18.76
N GLN A 318 -15.06 5.09 -19.81
CA GLN A 318 -15.39 3.95 -20.67
C GLN A 318 -15.09 2.60 -19.99
N LEU A 319 -14.38 2.61 -18.86
CA LEU A 319 -14.04 1.46 -18.07
C LEU A 319 -14.91 1.41 -16.81
N PHE A 320 -15.42 0.23 -16.49
CA PHE A 320 -16.26 -0.02 -15.32
C PHE A 320 -15.81 -1.33 -14.68
N HIS A 321 -15.40 -1.31 -13.42
CA HIS A 321 -14.95 -2.50 -12.71
C HIS A 321 -16.14 -3.17 -12.03
N ILE A 322 -16.25 -4.49 -12.18
CA ILE A 322 -17.38 -5.31 -11.65
C ILE A 322 -16.93 -6.29 -10.56
N GLY A 323 -15.72 -6.13 -10.04
CA GLY A 323 -15.15 -7.05 -9.05
C GLY A 323 -15.01 -8.47 -9.58
N GLY A 324 -15.69 -9.41 -8.94
CA GLY A 324 -15.77 -10.80 -9.35
C GLY A 324 -14.80 -11.73 -8.66
N ASP A 325 -14.04 -11.22 -7.69
CA ASP A 325 -13.11 -11.98 -6.87
C ASP A 325 -13.80 -12.67 -5.69
N GLU A 326 -13.11 -13.66 -5.15
CA GLU A 326 -13.35 -14.31 -3.86
C GLU A 326 -14.82 -14.66 -3.53
N ALA A 327 -15.71 -14.82 -4.55
CA ALA A 327 -17.11 -15.15 -4.34
C ALA A 327 -17.30 -16.61 -3.90
N PRO A 328 -17.68 -16.91 -2.64
CA PRO A 328 -18.00 -18.25 -2.21
C PRO A 328 -19.26 -18.76 -2.90
N ARG A 329 -19.22 -20.00 -3.37
CA ARG A 329 -20.31 -20.59 -4.20
C ARG A 329 -21.09 -21.66 -3.46
N ASP A 330 -20.86 -21.82 -2.15
CA ASP A 330 -21.44 -22.94 -1.38
C ASP A 330 -22.95 -22.81 -1.21
N GLU A 331 -23.47 -21.60 -1.02
CA GLU A 331 -24.92 -21.38 -0.96
C GLU A 331 -25.62 -21.73 -2.26
N TRP A 332 -24.99 -21.49 -3.41
CA TRP A 332 -25.58 -21.78 -4.72
C TRP A 332 -25.75 -23.27 -4.95
N LYS A 333 -24.91 -24.11 -4.35
CA LYS A 333 -25.00 -25.59 -4.45
C LYS A 333 -26.32 -26.15 -3.89
N THR A 334 -26.87 -25.47 -2.88
CA THR A 334 -28.09 -25.89 -2.19
C THR A 334 -29.30 -25.01 -2.49
N CYS A 335 -29.11 -23.84 -3.09
CA CYS A 335 -30.20 -22.93 -3.44
C CYS A 335 -31.04 -23.46 -4.62
N PRO A 336 -32.35 -23.73 -4.46
CA PRO A 336 -33.19 -24.25 -5.51
C PRO A 336 -33.25 -23.37 -6.77
N LEU A 337 -33.22 -22.02 -6.57
CA LEU A 337 -33.27 -21.07 -7.68
C LEU A 337 -31.97 -21.07 -8.49
N CYS A 338 -30.82 -21.12 -7.80
CA CYS A 338 -29.49 -21.20 -8.45
C CYS A 338 -29.36 -22.53 -9.22
N GLN A 339 -29.75 -23.65 -8.61
CA GLN A 339 -29.69 -24.96 -9.28
C GLN A 339 -30.65 -25.05 -10.45
N LYS A 340 -31.86 -24.47 -10.37
CA LYS A 340 -32.77 -24.33 -11.48
C LYS A 340 -32.15 -23.51 -12.62
N LYS A 341 -31.54 -22.35 -12.33
CA LYS A 341 -30.87 -21.51 -13.31
C LYS A 341 -29.71 -22.26 -13.99
N ILE A 342 -28.89 -22.98 -13.22
CA ILE A 342 -27.81 -23.86 -13.75
C ILE A 342 -28.37 -24.88 -14.73
N GLN A 343 -29.49 -25.51 -14.39
CA GLN A 343 -30.17 -26.50 -15.25
C GLN A 343 -30.72 -25.87 -16.53
N GLU A 344 -31.37 -24.71 -16.42
CA GLU A 344 -31.89 -23.94 -17.57
C GLU A 344 -30.79 -23.55 -18.55
N LEU A 345 -29.60 -23.17 -18.02
CA LEU A 345 -28.43 -22.80 -18.82
C LEU A 345 -27.62 -24.02 -19.31
N GLY A 346 -28.01 -25.23 -18.91
CA GLY A 346 -27.34 -26.46 -19.32
C GLY A 346 -25.93 -26.65 -18.76
N TYR A 347 -25.57 -25.94 -17.66
CA TYR A 347 -24.25 -26.01 -17.08
C TYR A 347 -24.02 -27.32 -16.34
N LYS A 348 -22.82 -27.89 -16.53
CA LYS A 348 -22.38 -29.16 -15.94
C LYS A 348 -21.00 -28.97 -15.32
N ASP A 349 -20.67 -29.80 -14.34
CA ASP A 349 -19.33 -29.87 -13.78
C ASP A 349 -18.31 -30.33 -14.83
N GLU A 350 -17.20 -29.64 -14.92
CA GLU A 350 -16.06 -30.00 -15.75
C GLU A 350 -14.77 -29.94 -14.91
N PRO A 351 -13.70 -30.66 -15.26
CA PRO A 351 -12.44 -30.58 -14.53
C PRO A 351 -11.94 -29.14 -14.44
N GLY A 352 -11.78 -28.64 -13.21
CA GLY A 352 -11.32 -27.26 -12.94
C GLY A 352 -12.40 -26.18 -13.13
N SER A 353 -13.63 -26.50 -13.55
CA SER A 353 -14.72 -25.54 -13.77
C SER A 353 -16.06 -26.12 -13.28
N PRO A 354 -16.34 -26.03 -11.98
CA PRO A 354 -17.63 -26.47 -11.44
C PRO A 354 -18.79 -25.64 -12.02
N LYS A 355 -19.97 -26.21 -12.07
CA LYS A 355 -21.18 -25.55 -12.63
C LYS A 355 -21.53 -24.23 -11.95
N GLU A 356 -21.19 -24.08 -10.67
CA GLU A 356 -21.35 -22.82 -9.92
C GLU A 356 -20.36 -21.74 -10.37
N ALA A 357 -19.15 -22.11 -10.82
CA ALA A 357 -18.22 -21.14 -11.43
C ALA A 357 -18.78 -20.63 -12.77
N LYS A 358 -19.44 -21.51 -13.55
CA LYS A 358 -20.15 -21.11 -14.79
C LYS A 358 -21.34 -20.21 -14.49
N LEU A 359 -22.02 -20.40 -13.35
CA LEU A 359 -23.10 -19.52 -12.91
C LEU A 359 -22.58 -18.13 -12.54
N GLN A 360 -21.39 -18.02 -11.91
CA GLN A 360 -20.72 -16.73 -11.70
C GLN A 360 -20.37 -16.07 -13.04
N SER A 361 -19.78 -16.82 -13.98
CA SER A 361 -19.49 -16.32 -15.33
C SER A 361 -20.76 -15.82 -16.04
N TYR A 362 -21.92 -16.45 -15.81
CA TYR A 362 -23.21 -15.97 -16.34
C TYR A 362 -23.54 -14.57 -15.80
N VAL A 363 -23.35 -14.29 -14.50
CA VAL A 363 -23.55 -12.95 -13.93
C VAL A 363 -22.64 -11.93 -14.63
N VAL A 364 -21.35 -12.24 -14.73
CA VAL A 364 -20.36 -11.39 -15.40
C VAL A 364 -20.77 -11.10 -16.85
N CYS A 365 -21.14 -12.11 -17.63
CA CYS A 365 -21.54 -11.95 -19.04
C CYS A 365 -22.83 -11.15 -19.21
N GLU A 366 -23.81 -11.32 -18.33
CA GLU A 366 -25.07 -10.54 -18.41
C GLU A 366 -24.82 -9.07 -18.09
N MET A 367 -23.97 -8.78 -17.09
CA MET A 367 -23.64 -7.41 -16.75
C MET A 367 -22.69 -6.77 -17.77
N GLU A 368 -21.78 -7.54 -18.38
CA GLU A 368 -20.99 -7.08 -19.53
C GLU A 368 -21.89 -6.64 -20.69
N LYS A 369 -22.85 -7.49 -21.08
CA LYS A 369 -23.83 -7.14 -22.13
C LYS A 369 -24.61 -5.87 -21.79
N TYR A 370 -24.92 -5.69 -20.50
CA TYR A 370 -25.68 -4.52 -20.07
C TYR A 370 -24.84 -3.25 -20.13
N LEU A 371 -23.61 -3.27 -19.60
CA LEU A 371 -22.67 -2.15 -19.61
C LEU A 371 -22.24 -1.78 -21.05
N ASN A 372 -22.11 -2.76 -21.95
CA ASN A 372 -21.82 -2.52 -23.36
C ASN A 372 -22.88 -1.66 -24.06
N LYS A 373 -24.15 -1.67 -23.61
CA LYS A 373 -25.19 -0.76 -24.15
C LYS A 373 -24.88 0.71 -23.89
N TYR A 374 -24.11 1.00 -22.84
CA TYR A 374 -23.64 2.32 -22.49
C TYR A 374 -22.24 2.64 -23.07
N GLY A 375 -21.72 1.78 -23.96
CA GLY A 375 -20.38 1.92 -24.55
C GLY A 375 -19.24 1.69 -23.55
N LYS A 376 -19.51 0.99 -22.44
CA LYS A 376 -18.51 0.69 -21.41
C LYS A 376 -17.96 -0.71 -21.57
N SER A 377 -16.66 -0.86 -21.35
CA SER A 377 -15.97 -2.16 -21.22
C SER A 377 -15.85 -2.52 -19.75
N ILE A 378 -16.15 -3.77 -19.41
CA ILE A 378 -15.94 -4.25 -18.05
C ILE A 378 -14.46 -4.49 -17.76
N ILE A 379 -14.07 -4.26 -16.50
CA ILE A 379 -12.87 -4.81 -15.88
C ILE A 379 -13.34 -5.75 -14.79
N GLY A 380 -12.66 -6.86 -14.57
CA GLY A 380 -12.87 -7.71 -13.40
C GLY A 380 -11.57 -8.35 -12.95
N TRP A 381 -11.55 -8.77 -11.71
CA TRP A 381 -10.41 -9.51 -11.16
C TRP A 381 -10.20 -10.82 -11.94
N ASP A 382 -9.02 -11.42 -11.84
CA ASP A 382 -8.67 -12.55 -12.71
C ASP A 382 -9.54 -13.81 -12.52
N GLU A 383 -10.37 -13.87 -11.47
CA GLU A 383 -11.42 -14.89 -11.28
C GLU A 383 -12.51 -14.89 -12.35
N ILE A 384 -12.73 -13.76 -13.03
CA ILE A 384 -13.73 -13.72 -14.14
C ILE A 384 -13.36 -14.65 -15.30
N LEU A 385 -12.10 -15.11 -15.37
CA LEU A 385 -11.65 -16.14 -16.31
C LEU A 385 -12.21 -17.54 -15.98
N GLU A 386 -12.59 -17.76 -14.72
CA GLU A 386 -13.13 -19.04 -14.27
C GLU A 386 -14.54 -19.24 -14.85
N GLY A 387 -14.85 -20.37 -15.40
CA GLY A 387 -16.15 -20.65 -16.01
C GLY A 387 -16.25 -20.33 -17.50
N GLY A 388 -15.33 -19.57 -18.08
CA GLY A 388 -15.23 -19.31 -19.52
C GLY A 388 -16.26 -18.31 -20.07
N ASN A 389 -16.35 -18.20 -21.40
CA ASN A 389 -17.36 -17.42 -22.16
C ASN A 389 -17.27 -15.88 -22.07
N LEU A 390 -16.17 -15.31 -21.59
CA LEU A 390 -15.97 -13.86 -21.62
C LEU A 390 -15.82 -13.33 -23.06
N ASN A 391 -16.43 -12.19 -23.37
CA ASN A 391 -16.15 -11.47 -24.61
C ASN A 391 -14.72 -10.88 -24.59
N LYS A 392 -14.12 -10.75 -25.77
CA LYS A 392 -12.76 -10.17 -25.88
C LYS A 392 -12.68 -8.69 -25.48
N SER A 393 -13.83 -8.02 -25.33
CA SER A 393 -13.94 -6.66 -24.80
C SER A 393 -13.70 -6.56 -23.29
N ALA A 394 -13.92 -7.66 -22.55
CA ALA A 394 -13.65 -7.72 -21.13
C ALA A 394 -12.15 -7.62 -20.83
N ILE A 395 -11.81 -6.77 -19.87
CA ILE A 395 -10.44 -6.53 -19.42
C ILE A 395 -10.23 -7.30 -18.11
N VAL A 396 -9.10 -7.98 -18.02
CA VAL A 396 -8.76 -8.77 -16.83
C VAL A 396 -7.75 -8.00 -15.97
N MET A 397 -8.05 -7.87 -14.68
CA MET A 397 -7.13 -7.30 -13.70
C MET A 397 -6.47 -8.44 -12.92
N SER A 398 -5.16 -8.67 -13.18
CA SER A 398 -4.40 -9.80 -12.62
C SER A 398 -3.78 -9.43 -11.29
N TRP A 399 -4.26 -10.03 -10.19
CA TRP A 399 -3.84 -9.71 -8.82
C TRP A 399 -3.15 -10.86 -8.08
N ARG A 400 -3.54 -12.11 -8.33
CA ARG A 400 -2.99 -13.33 -7.66
C ARG A 400 -1.57 -13.69 -8.13
N GLY A 401 -0.86 -12.77 -8.74
CA GLY A 401 0.42 -12.93 -9.39
C GLY A 401 0.30 -12.59 -10.88
N ASP A 402 1.23 -13.09 -11.70
CA ASP A 402 1.24 -12.76 -13.13
C ASP A 402 0.42 -13.75 -13.98
N ASN A 403 0.07 -14.93 -13.42
CA ASN A 403 -0.54 -16.01 -14.18
C ASN A 403 -1.91 -15.64 -14.79
N GLY A 404 -2.77 -14.93 -14.03
CA GLY A 404 -4.05 -14.44 -14.55
C GLY A 404 -3.87 -13.59 -15.80
N GLY A 405 -2.90 -12.68 -15.76
CA GLY A 405 -2.55 -11.82 -16.90
C GLY A 405 -1.99 -12.60 -18.09
N ILE A 406 -1.15 -13.60 -17.85
CA ILE A 406 -0.61 -14.48 -18.90
C ILE A 406 -1.74 -15.26 -19.59
N VAL A 407 -2.66 -15.86 -18.80
CA VAL A 407 -3.82 -16.60 -19.33
C VAL A 407 -4.72 -15.67 -20.14
N ALA A 408 -5.05 -14.49 -19.61
CA ALA A 408 -5.90 -13.51 -20.27
C ALA A 408 -5.29 -13.00 -21.58
N ALA A 409 -4.02 -12.61 -21.60
CA ALA A 409 -3.33 -12.16 -22.81
C ALA A 409 -3.27 -13.25 -23.87
N ASN A 410 -2.94 -14.50 -23.48
CA ASN A 410 -2.96 -15.67 -24.39
C ASN A 410 -4.37 -15.93 -24.96
N ALA A 411 -5.42 -15.64 -24.20
CA ALA A 411 -6.79 -15.71 -24.66
C ALA A 411 -7.23 -14.49 -25.49
N GLY A 412 -6.39 -13.46 -25.63
CA GLY A 412 -6.65 -12.25 -26.42
C GLY A 412 -7.46 -11.18 -25.68
N HIS A 413 -7.50 -11.21 -24.34
CA HIS A 413 -8.03 -10.14 -23.50
C HIS A 413 -6.97 -9.09 -23.20
N ARG A 414 -7.39 -7.85 -23.08
CA ARG A 414 -6.54 -6.78 -22.49
C ARG A 414 -6.38 -7.02 -21.00
N VAL A 415 -5.23 -6.63 -20.45
CA VAL A 415 -4.85 -6.95 -19.07
C VAL A 415 -4.29 -5.72 -18.38
N ILE A 416 -4.70 -5.51 -17.12
CA ILE A 416 -4.08 -4.60 -16.17
C ILE A 416 -3.36 -5.45 -15.13
N MET A 417 -2.07 -5.16 -14.93
CA MET A 417 -1.23 -5.92 -14.01
C MET A 417 -1.18 -5.26 -12.64
N THR A 418 -1.62 -6.00 -11.61
CA THR A 418 -1.62 -5.54 -10.22
C THR A 418 -1.16 -6.64 -9.26
N SER A 419 -0.09 -7.35 -9.66
CA SER A 419 0.45 -8.53 -8.99
C SER A 419 0.80 -8.28 -7.53
N SER A 420 0.13 -8.96 -6.61
CA SER A 420 0.45 -8.95 -5.18
C SER A 420 1.88 -9.47 -4.91
N GLN A 421 2.30 -10.48 -5.67
CA GLN A 421 3.66 -11.04 -5.61
C GLN A 421 4.71 -10.08 -6.20
N GLY A 422 4.32 -9.26 -7.18
CA GLY A 422 5.17 -8.24 -7.82
C GLY A 422 5.42 -6.99 -6.97
N GLY A 423 4.80 -6.89 -5.78
CA GLY A 423 4.94 -5.73 -4.89
C GLY A 423 4.02 -4.56 -5.26
N LEU A 424 2.92 -4.83 -5.97
CA LEU A 424 1.92 -3.82 -6.33
C LEU A 424 0.78 -3.70 -5.31
N TYR A 425 0.77 -4.52 -4.25
CA TYR A 425 -0.09 -4.33 -3.09
C TYR A 425 0.61 -3.40 -2.11
N VAL A 426 0.17 -2.14 -2.09
CA VAL A 426 0.81 -1.07 -1.31
C VAL A 426 0.19 -0.87 0.08
N ASP A 427 -0.70 -1.73 0.50
CA ASP A 427 -1.13 -1.95 1.89
C ASP A 427 -0.16 -2.86 2.67
N TYR A 428 0.73 -3.59 1.97
CA TYR A 428 1.77 -4.44 2.56
C TYR A 428 2.86 -3.63 3.27
N TYR A 429 3.59 -4.28 4.18
CA TYR A 429 4.71 -3.67 4.90
C TYR A 429 5.82 -3.20 3.94
N GLN A 430 6.36 -2.01 4.21
CA GLN A 430 7.48 -1.44 3.46
C GLN A 430 8.83 -1.75 4.11
N GLY A 431 8.83 -2.01 5.41
CA GLY A 431 9.96 -2.38 6.24
C GLY A 431 9.63 -3.55 7.17
N ASP A 432 10.43 -3.70 8.22
CA ASP A 432 10.24 -4.76 9.22
C ASP A 432 8.90 -4.60 9.96
N PRO A 433 7.99 -5.59 9.88
CA PRO A 433 6.68 -5.54 10.54
C PRO A 433 6.73 -5.27 12.05
N ALA A 434 7.86 -5.57 12.69
CA ALA A 434 8.04 -5.34 14.13
C ALA A 434 8.01 -3.86 14.53
N ILE A 435 8.38 -2.98 13.60
CA ILE A 435 8.52 -1.54 13.85
C ILE A 435 7.65 -0.68 12.92
N GLU A 436 7.05 -1.30 11.92
CA GLU A 436 6.08 -0.66 11.04
C GLU A 436 4.69 -0.58 11.70
N PRO A 437 3.85 0.41 11.37
CA PRO A 437 2.44 0.38 11.72
C PRO A 437 1.77 -0.92 11.26
N GLN A 438 0.74 -1.36 11.98
CA GLN A 438 0.02 -2.59 11.64
C GLN A 438 -0.48 -2.57 10.20
N GLY A 439 -0.31 -3.68 9.48
CA GLY A 439 -0.82 -3.93 8.13
C GLY A 439 -1.39 -5.33 8.01
N ILE A 440 -1.98 -5.64 6.86
CA ILE A 440 -2.59 -6.94 6.59
C ILE A 440 -1.58 -8.10 6.55
N GLY A 441 -0.32 -7.80 6.29
CA GLY A 441 0.76 -8.75 6.06
C GLY A 441 1.55 -8.41 4.81
N GLY A 442 2.22 -9.39 4.22
CA GLY A 442 3.02 -9.19 3.01
C GLY A 442 4.25 -8.28 3.22
N TYR A 443 5.13 -8.24 2.22
CA TYR A 443 6.31 -7.39 2.24
C TYR A 443 6.57 -6.82 0.84
N ALA A 444 6.47 -5.52 0.70
CA ALA A 444 6.62 -4.80 -0.55
C ALA A 444 7.42 -3.50 -0.35
N PRO A 445 8.74 -3.57 -0.11
CA PRO A 445 9.58 -2.38 -0.10
C PRO A 445 9.56 -1.71 -1.48
N ILE A 446 9.82 -0.42 -1.54
CA ILE A 446 9.77 0.35 -2.80
C ILE A 446 10.66 -0.24 -3.91
N SER A 447 11.78 -0.85 -3.54
CA SER A 447 12.68 -1.54 -4.48
C SER A 447 12.00 -2.71 -5.20
N LYS A 448 11.12 -3.44 -4.50
CA LYS A 448 10.34 -4.54 -5.07
C LYS A 448 9.30 -4.01 -6.07
N THR A 449 8.55 -2.97 -5.71
CA THR A 449 7.61 -2.30 -6.62
C THR A 449 8.33 -1.77 -7.86
N TYR A 450 9.48 -1.12 -7.69
CA TYR A 450 10.27 -0.58 -8.80
C TYR A 450 10.87 -1.66 -9.73
N ALA A 451 11.24 -2.81 -9.16
CA ALA A 451 11.80 -3.93 -9.93
C ALA A 451 10.77 -4.62 -10.83
N TYR A 452 9.49 -4.46 -10.53
CA TYR A 452 8.43 -5.14 -11.28
C TYR A 452 8.39 -4.70 -12.74
N ASN A 453 8.22 -5.68 -13.64
CA ASN A 453 7.96 -5.44 -15.06
C ASN A 453 6.52 -5.85 -15.38
N PRO A 454 5.64 -4.90 -15.77
CA PRO A 454 4.24 -5.20 -16.07
C PRO A 454 4.02 -6.17 -17.25
N VAL A 455 4.99 -6.35 -18.13
CA VAL A 455 4.92 -7.36 -19.19
C VAL A 455 5.61 -8.64 -18.73
N PRO A 456 4.85 -9.71 -18.41
CA PRO A 456 5.45 -11.00 -18.08
C PRO A 456 6.31 -11.54 -19.23
N LYS A 457 7.38 -12.26 -18.89
CA LYS A 457 8.33 -12.79 -19.88
C LYS A 457 7.63 -13.65 -20.94
N GLU A 458 6.71 -14.50 -20.53
CA GLU A 458 5.96 -15.38 -21.45
C GLU A 458 5.07 -14.61 -22.44
N VAL A 459 4.49 -13.48 -22.01
CA VAL A 459 3.69 -12.61 -22.86
C VAL A 459 4.58 -11.92 -23.89
N HIS A 460 5.75 -11.45 -23.46
CA HIS A 460 6.75 -10.81 -24.33
C HIS A 460 7.30 -11.77 -25.38
N GLU A 461 7.71 -12.97 -24.97
CA GLU A 461 8.27 -13.99 -25.87
C GLU A 461 7.28 -14.42 -26.97
N LYS A 462 5.98 -14.28 -26.73
CA LYS A 462 4.93 -14.55 -27.71
C LYS A 462 4.52 -13.31 -28.55
N GLY A 463 5.15 -12.16 -28.32
CA GLY A 463 4.82 -10.91 -29.02
C GLY A 463 3.43 -10.36 -28.68
N MET A 464 2.94 -10.63 -27.46
CA MET A 464 1.62 -10.25 -27.00
C MET A 464 1.59 -9.00 -26.11
N ASP A 465 2.68 -8.25 -26.04
CA ASP A 465 2.85 -7.04 -25.21
C ASP A 465 1.68 -6.05 -25.36
N LYS A 466 1.10 -5.96 -26.55
CA LYS A 466 -0.03 -5.08 -26.88
C LYS A 466 -1.30 -5.34 -26.06
N TYR A 467 -1.42 -6.50 -25.42
CA TYR A 467 -2.55 -6.82 -24.54
C TYR A 467 -2.37 -6.27 -23.14
N VAL A 468 -1.14 -5.96 -22.72
CA VAL A 468 -0.85 -5.38 -21.42
C VAL A 468 -1.06 -3.87 -21.45
N MET A 469 -2.14 -3.40 -20.85
CA MET A 469 -2.49 -1.97 -20.78
C MET A 469 -1.54 -1.19 -19.89
N GLY A 470 -1.07 -1.80 -18.80
CA GLY A 470 -0.14 -1.20 -17.85
C GLY A 470 -0.32 -1.70 -16.41
N PRO A 471 0.41 -1.09 -15.45
CA PRO A 471 0.37 -1.48 -14.05
C PRO A 471 -0.61 -0.64 -13.23
N GLN A 472 -1.09 -1.26 -12.13
CA GLN A 472 -1.81 -0.58 -11.05
C GLN A 472 -1.26 -1.01 -9.70
N VAL A 473 -1.18 -0.10 -8.72
CA VAL A 473 -1.02 -0.45 -7.31
C VAL A 473 -2.37 -0.51 -6.62
N ASN A 474 -2.53 -1.46 -5.70
CA ASN A 474 -3.73 -1.60 -4.89
C ASN A 474 -3.47 -1.16 -3.46
N LEU A 475 -4.30 -0.25 -2.96
CA LEU A 475 -4.31 0.25 -1.59
C LEU A 475 -5.58 -0.21 -0.91
N TRP A 476 -5.56 -1.45 -0.39
CA TRP A 476 -6.62 -2.00 0.42
C TRP A 476 -6.61 -1.38 1.81
N ALA A 477 -7.79 -1.11 2.39
CA ALA A 477 -7.90 -0.21 3.53
C ALA A 477 -8.16 -0.90 4.87
N GLU A 478 -8.08 -2.22 5.01
CA GLU A 478 -8.39 -2.96 6.24
C GLU A 478 -7.63 -2.44 7.47
N TYR A 479 -6.44 -1.90 7.27
CA TYR A 479 -5.57 -1.37 8.32
C TYR A 479 -5.20 0.10 8.11
N LEU A 480 -6.07 0.88 7.46
CA LEU A 480 -5.87 2.30 7.16
C LEU A 480 -6.91 3.18 7.86
N PRO A 481 -6.88 3.31 9.20
CA PRO A 481 -7.95 3.96 9.97
C PRO A 481 -8.04 5.48 9.76
N ASN A 482 -7.08 6.10 9.07
CA ASN A 482 -7.04 7.54 8.87
C ASN A 482 -6.19 7.93 7.63
N ASN A 483 -6.26 9.21 7.26
CA ASN A 483 -5.55 9.79 6.12
C ASN A 483 -4.03 9.61 6.20
N ASP A 484 -3.44 9.74 7.39
CA ASP A 484 -1.99 9.61 7.58
C ASP A 484 -1.50 8.19 7.26
N MET A 485 -2.29 7.17 7.60
CA MET A 485 -1.96 5.78 7.28
C MET A 485 -2.17 5.48 5.81
N GLN A 486 -3.19 6.07 5.18
CA GLN A 486 -3.40 5.97 3.74
C GLN A 486 -2.22 6.55 2.96
N ASP A 487 -1.79 7.76 3.31
CA ASP A 487 -0.61 8.40 2.75
C ASP A 487 0.66 7.55 2.96
N TYR A 488 0.88 7.08 4.20
CA TYR A 488 2.06 6.30 4.58
C TYR A 488 2.19 5.01 3.76
N ARG A 489 1.08 4.33 3.49
CA ARG A 489 1.08 3.09 2.71
C ARG A 489 1.23 3.36 1.22
N LEU A 490 0.58 4.37 0.68
CA LEU A 490 0.61 4.65 -0.75
C LEU A 490 1.97 5.23 -1.19
N TYR A 491 2.49 6.21 -0.43
CA TYR A 491 3.70 6.93 -0.80
C TYR A 491 4.94 6.43 -0.03
N PRO A 492 6.12 6.33 -0.69
CA PRO A 492 6.42 6.77 -2.06
C PRO A 492 6.28 5.68 -3.13
N ARG A 493 5.71 4.48 -2.85
CA ARG A 493 5.63 3.37 -3.82
C ARG A 493 4.85 3.74 -5.08
N LEU A 494 3.88 4.64 -4.96
CA LEU A 494 3.19 5.18 -6.12
C LEU A 494 4.13 5.89 -7.12
N LEU A 495 5.19 6.55 -6.64
CA LEU A 495 6.18 7.17 -7.51
C LEU A 495 7.00 6.11 -8.26
N ALA A 496 7.27 4.96 -7.62
CA ALA A 496 7.88 3.83 -8.29
C ALA A 496 6.95 3.25 -9.38
N LEU A 497 5.64 3.11 -9.08
CA LEU A 497 4.64 2.73 -10.10
C LEU A 497 4.64 3.70 -11.28
N SER A 498 4.64 5.00 -11.01
CA SER A 498 4.68 6.03 -12.05
C SER A 498 5.85 5.78 -13.01
N GLU A 499 7.05 5.51 -12.47
CA GLU A 499 8.23 5.31 -13.31
C GLU A 499 8.18 3.98 -14.07
N ILE A 500 7.75 2.87 -13.47
CA ILE A 500 7.62 1.60 -14.23
C ILE A 500 6.52 1.64 -15.28
N GLY A 501 5.52 2.49 -15.10
CA GLY A 501 4.42 2.68 -16.04
C GLY A 501 4.73 3.68 -17.16
N TRP A 502 5.64 4.61 -16.92
CA TRP A 502 5.96 5.69 -17.85
C TRP A 502 7.30 5.49 -18.58
N THR A 503 8.38 5.26 -17.82
CA THR A 503 9.76 5.23 -18.34
C THR A 503 10.02 3.95 -19.12
N PRO A 504 10.72 3.99 -20.27
CA PRO A 504 11.17 2.81 -20.98
C PRO A 504 11.96 1.85 -20.06
N ASN A 505 11.68 0.55 -20.15
CA ASN A 505 12.20 -0.44 -19.19
C ASN A 505 13.74 -0.48 -19.13
N GLU A 506 14.40 -0.32 -20.29
CA GLU A 506 15.87 -0.30 -20.43
C GLU A 506 16.53 0.94 -19.79
N LYS A 507 15.74 1.97 -19.45
CA LYS A 507 16.21 3.20 -18.80
C LYS A 507 15.98 3.22 -17.30
N LYS A 508 15.28 2.24 -16.76
CA LYS A 508 15.03 2.14 -15.34
C LYS A 508 16.34 1.94 -14.56
N ASN A 509 16.53 2.76 -13.52
CA ASN A 509 17.66 2.68 -12.63
C ASN A 509 17.20 3.03 -11.20
N PHE A 510 17.17 2.05 -10.30
CA PHE A 510 16.65 2.23 -8.94
C PHE A 510 17.51 3.19 -8.11
N GLU A 511 18.83 3.20 -8.28
CA GLU A 511 19.72 4.10 -7.54
C GLU A 511 19.49 5.56 -7.95
N ASP A 512 19.38 5.83 -9.26
CA ASP A 512 19.05 7.16 -9.76
C ASP A 512 17.64 7.59 -9.35
N PHE A 513 16.65 6.70 -9.43
CA PHE A 513 15.30 6.94 -8.93
C PHE A 513 15.30 7.30 -7.45
N SER A 514 16.03 6.56 -6.59
CA SER A 514 16.13 6.85 -5.16
C SER A 514 16.72 8.22 -4.89
N LYS A 515 17.76 8.63 -5.62
CA LYS A 515 18.35 9.97 -5.49
C LYS A 515 17.35 11.08 -5.82
N ARG A 516 16.57 10.93 -6.90
CA ARG A 516 15.52 11.91 -7.28
C ARG A 516 14.36 11.92 -6.28
N LEU A 517 13.99 10.74 -5.76
CA LEU A 517 12.97 10.58 -4.74
C LEU A 517 13.36 11.29 -3.44
N ASP A 518 14.53 10.95 -2.88
CA ASP A 518 14.97 11.36 -1.55
C ASP A 518 15.49 12.82 -1.51
N SER A 519 15.57 13.47 -2.66
CA SER A 519 15.80 14.90 -2.81
C SER A 519 14.50 15.68 -3.01
N ASP A 520 14.16 15.98 -4.25
CA ASP A 520 13.08 16.92 -4.60
C ASP A 520 11.68 16.33 -4.46
N ALA A 521 11.49 15.03 -4.78
CA ALA A 521 10.15 14.45 -4.75
C ALA A 521 9.59 14.36 -3.31
N CYS A 522 10.43 14.00 -2.32
CA CYS A 522 10.02 14.01 -0.91
C CYS A 522 9.67 15.42 -0.41
N LEU A 523 10.38 16.46 -0.86
CA LEU A 523 10.01 17.85 -0.56
C LEU A 523 8.67 18.24 -1.18
N ARG A 524 8.38 17.81 -2.42
CA ARG A 524 7.08 18.05 -3.07
C ARG A 524 5.94 17.35 -2.35
N LEU A 525 6.13 16.09 -1.94
CA LEU A 525 5.16 15.36 -1.12
C LEU A 525 4.88 16.10 0.20
N LYS A 526 5.93 16.65 0.84
CA LYS A 526 5.78 17.46 2.06
C LYS A 526 4.96 18.73 1.84
N GLU A 527 5.15 19.45 0.72
CA GLU A 527 4.33 20.63 0.37
C GLU A 527 2.84 20.28 0.23
N HIS A 528 2.52 19.08 -0.26
CA HIS A 528 1.17 18.54 -0.32
C HIS A 528 0.69 17.92 1.00
N LYS A 529 1.45 18.05 2.10
CA LYS A 529 1.14 17.51 3.43
C LYS A 529 0.90 15.99 3.40
N VAL A 530 1.64 15.28 2.58
CA VAL A 530 1.60 13.82 2.49
C VAL A 530 2.48 13.23 3.60
N ASN A 531 1.91 12.36 4.41
CA ASN A 531 2.65 11.58 5.41
C ASN A 531 3.29 10.35 4.76
N PHE A 532 4.33 10.53 3.94
CA PHE A 532 4.96 9.44 3.20
C PHE A 532 5.93 8.61 4.08
N HIS A 533 6.11 7.35 3.70
CA HIS A 533 7.06 6.45 4.36
C HIS A 533 8.52 6.87 4.11
N ILE A 534 9.28 6.94 5.20
CA ILE A 534 10.74 7.04 5.21
C ILE A 534 11.26 5.76 5.86
N PRO A 535 12.26 5.05 5.26
CA PRO A 535 12.77 3.82 5.84
C PRO A 535 13.19 3.99 7.29
N LEU A 536 12.71 3.14 8.17
CA LEU A 536 13.13 3.12 9.56
C LEU A 536 14.46 2.36 9.70
N PRO A 537 15.31 2.71 10.67
CA PRO A 537 16.48 1.90 11.01
C PRO A 537 16.04 0.52 11.52
N GLU A 538 16.40 -0.55 10.83
CA GLU A 538 16.03 -1.94 11.11
C GLU A 538 17.24 -2.72 11.66
N GLN A 539 17.02 -3.70 12.53
CA GLN A 539 18.05 -4.67 12.87
C GLN A 539 18.00 -5.84 11.89
N PRO A 540 19.15 -6.27 11.31
CA PRO A 540 19.16 -7.31 10.28
C PRO A 540 18.73 -8.71 10.78
N TYR A 541 18.74 -8.91 12.09
CA TYR A 541 18.29 -10.14 12.77
C TYR A 541 16.83 -10.09 13.26
N GLY A 542 16.04 -9.13 12.79
CA GLY A 542 14.67 -8.83 13.20
C GLY A 542 14.65 -7.72 14.26
N SER A 543 13.83 -6.70 14.00
CA SER A 543 13.80 -5.49 14.81
C SER A 543 13.20 -5.76 16.19
N CYS A 544 13.89 -5.27 17.21
CA CYS A 544 13.51 -5.35 18.62
C CYS A 544 13.83 -4.02 19.29
N ASN A 545 12.92 -3.50 20.10
CA ASN A 545 13.11 -2.24 20.79
C ASN A 545 13.73 -2.40 22.20
N TYR A 546 13.99 -3.64 22.61
CA TYR A 546 14.62 -3.95 23.90
C TYR A 546 15.50 -5.20 23.75
N GLU A 547 16.82 -5.01 23.93
CA GLU A 547 17.81 -6.08 23.85
C GLU A 547 18.52 -6.27 25.20
N ALA A 548 18.24 -7.41 25.87
CA ALA A 548 19.02 -7.86 27.00
C ALA A 548 20.38 -8.43 26.54
N PHE A 549 21.39 -8.35 27.39
CA PHE A 549 22.69 -8.97 27.20
C PHE A 549 23.39 -9.20 28.55
N THR A 550 24.38 -10.10 28.60
CA THR A 550 25.11 -10.42 29.85
C THR A 550 26.46 -9.73 29.93
N ASP A 551 27.27 -9.83 28.90
CA ASP A 551 28.67 -9.34 28.90
C ASP A 551 28.85 -8.16 27.94
N GLU A 552 28.62 -8.40 26.67
CA GLU A 552 28.66 -7.37 25.63
C GLU A 552 27.49 -7.53 24.62
N ASN A 553 27.08 -6.43 24.02
CA ASN A 553 26.09 -6.41 22.95
C ASN A 553 26.57 -5.57 21.79
N THR A 554 26.37 -6.07 20.58
CA THR A 554 26.59 -5.29 19.35
C THR A 554 25.25 -5.10 18.63
N VAL A 555 24.84 -3.85 18.46
CA VAL A 555 23.60 -3.50 17.76
C VAL A 555 23.92 -2.97 16.37
N THR A 556 23.34 -3.60 15.37
CA THR A 556 23.52 -3.23 13.96
C THR A 556 22.22 -2.71 13.38
N PHE A 557 22.30 -1.62 12.62
CA PHE A 557 21.16 -1.05 11.91
C PHE A 557 21.40 -1.02 10.41
N LYS A 558 20.32 -1.17 9.65
CA LYS A 558 20.25 -0.98 8.19
C LYS A 558 18.93 -0.31 7.84
N THR A 559 18.80 0.15 6.61
CA THR A 559 17.55 0.64 6.02
C THR A 559 17.17 -0.17 4.80
N THR A 560 15.90 -0.18 4.40
CA THR A 560 15.41 -0.94 3.23
C THR A 560 15.98 -0.45 1.89
N ARG A 561 16.51 0.77 1.86
CA ARG A 561 17.39 1.33 0.82
C ARG A 561 18.52 2.11 1.50
N PRO A 562 19.71 2.25 0.89
CA PRO A 562 20.83 2.91 1.54
C PRO A 562 20.53 4.38 1.85
N GLU A 563 20.40 4.71 3.13
CA GLU A 563 20.17 6.06 3.65
C GLU A 563 21.07 6.36 4.84
N LYS A 564 21.38 7.65 5.00
CA LYS A 564 22.09 8.11 6.19
C LYS A 564 21.22 7.89 7.43
N MET A 565 21.83 7.38 8.51
CA MET A 565 21.21 7.30 9.83
C MET A 565 21.98 8.16 10.82
N VAL A 566 21.27 8.78 11.75
CA VAL A 566 21.85 9.58 12.85
C VAL A 566 21.28 9.12 14.18
N TYR A 567 22.10 9.17 15.24
CA TYR A 567 21.71 8.66 16.55
C TYR A 567 22.21 9.50 17.72
N THR A 568 21.60 9.28 18.89
CA THR A 568 22.03 9.81 20.19
C THR A 568 22.04 8.71 21.24
N LEU A 569 22.84 8.89 22.31
CA LEU A 569 22.93 7.97 23.46
C LEU A 569 22.62 8.68 24.79
N ASP A 570 22.41 9.99 24.77
CA ASP A 570 22.13 10.83 25.92
C ASP A 570 20.63 11.02 26.20
N GLY A 571 19.78 10.36 25.44
CA GLY A 571 18.34 10.47 25.56
C GLY A 571 17.70 11.61 24.75
N SER A 572 18.47 12.50 24.14
CA SER A 572 17.97 13.56 23.26
C SER A 572 17.40 12.99 21.96
N GLU A 573 16.47 13.72 21.32
CA GLU A 573 15.99 13.37 19.98
C GLU A 573 17.08 13.63 18.94
N PRO A 574 17.40 12.66 18.04
CA PRO A 574 18.35 12.88 16.97
C PRO A 574 17.87 13.95 16.00
N ASN A 575 18.82 14.72 15.48
CA ASN A 575 18.59 15.75 14.47
C ASN A 575 19.68 15.68 13.39
N ALA A 576 19.62 16.53 12.38
CA ALA A 576 20.55 16.50 11.24
C ALA A 576 22.04 16.65 11.63
N ASN A 577 22.33 17.19 12.81
CA ASN A 577 23.71 17.40 13.34
C ASN A 577 24.12 16.31 14.35
N SER A 578 23.25 15.34 14.64
CA SER A 578 23.57 14.23 15.55
C SER A 578 24.61 13.30 14.95
N THR A 579 25.20 12.45 15.77
CA THR A 579 26.24 11.50 15.36
C THR A 579 25.74 10.59 14.24
N GLU A 580 26.49 10.51 13.16
CA GLU A 580 26.19 9.61 12.04
C GLU A 580 26.48 8.16 12.42
N TYR A 581 25.54 7.26 12.11
CA TYR A 581 25.72 5.84 12.25
C TYR A 581 26.52 5.27 11.08
N THR A 582 27.78 4.94 11.31
CA THR A 582 28.70 4.42 10.27
C THR A 582 29.18 3.00 10.55
N ALA A 583 28.99 2.49 11.76
CA ALA A 583 29.42 1.17 12.19
C ALA A 583 28.53 0.62 13.32
N PRO A 584 28.49 -0.70 13.53
CA PRO A 584 27.76 -1.31 14.63
C PRO A 584 28.16 -0.73 15.99
N LEU A 585 27.16 -0.47 16.85
CA LEU A 585 27.35 0.09 18.19
C LEU A 585 27.61 -1.04 19.21
N LYS A 586 28.68 -0.93 19.98
CA LYS A 586 29.06 -1.91 21.02
C LYS A 586 28.76 -1.37 22.42
N PHE A 587 28.18 -2.22 23.25
CA PHE A 587 27.77 -1.89 24.61
C PHE A 587 28.28 -2.96 25.59
N THR A 588 28.89 -2.49 26.70
CA THR A 588 29.23 -3.30 27.87
C THR A 588 28.41 -2.90 29.10
N GLU A 589 27.68 -1.78 29.00
CA GLU A 589 26.75 -1.26 30.00
C GLU A 589 25.42 -0.93 29.35
N SER A 590 24.34 -0.85 30.13
CA SER A 590 23.02 -0.50 29.67
C SER A 590 23.00 0.89 29.06
N ALA A 591 22.27 1.02 27.93
CA ALA A 591 22.13 2.30 27.22
C ALA A 591 20.77 2.39 26.49
N THR A 592 20.43 3.59 26.09
CA THR A 592 19.28 3.85 25.23
C THR A 592 19.76 4.51 23.95
N ILE A 593 19.48 3.85 22.82
CA ILE A 593 19.79 4.34 21.48
C ILE A 593 18.55 5.02 20.94
N LYS A 594 18.62 6.28 20.56
CA LYS A 594 17.62 6.94 19.72
C LYS A 594 18.22 7.13 18.34
N ILE A 595 17.58 6.58 17.31
CA ILE A 595 18.10 6.56 15.95
C ILE A 595 17.02 6.90 14.94
N ALA A 596 17.38 7.66 13.91
CA ALA A 596 16.48 8.03 12.81
C ALA A 596 17.23 8.03 11.47
N THR A 597 16.51 7.82 10.40
CA THR A 597 16.97 8.00 9.02
C THR A 597 16.92 9.48 8.67
N LEU A 598 17.95 9.98 8.01
CA LEU A 598 18.06 11.34 7.50
C LEU A 598 18.18 11.32 5.99
N LEU A 599 17.14 11.77 5.28
CA LEU A 599 17.15 11.88 3.83
C LEU A 599 18.06 13.02 3.34
N PRO A 600 18.60 12.95 2.12
CA PRO A 600 19.40 14.02 1.51
C PRO A 600 18.73 15.40 1.50
N CYS A 601 17.41 15.45 1.41
CA CYS A 601 16.63 16.69 1.48
C CYS A 601 16.46 17.26 2.90
N GLY A 602 17.04 16.62 3.93
CA GLY A 602 16.95 17.06 5.32
C GLY A 602 15.70 16.60 6.09
N ILE A 603 14.81 15.85 5.47
CA ILE A 603 13.65 15.26 6.16
C ILE A 603 14.11 14.02 6.91
N MET A 604 13.59 13.84 8.12
CA MET A 604 13.93 12.70 8.98
C MET A 604 12.76 11.76 9.16
N SER A 605 13.05 10.47 9.34
CA SER A 605 12.08 9.48 9.78
C SER A 605 11.63 9.74 11.22
N LYS A 606 10.58 9.03 11.67
CA LYS A 606 10.30 8.91 13.10
C LYS A 606 11.51 8.32 13.81
N THR A 607 11.78 8.83 15.03
CA THR A 607 12.84 8.30 15.89
C THR A 607 12.44 6.90 16.37
N ARG A 608 13.37 5.98 16.26
CA ARG A 608 13.27 4.68 16.88
C ARG A 608 14.11 4.64 18.14
N THR A 609 13.52 4.15 19.23
CA THR A 609 14.19 3.98 20.52
C THR A 609 14.49 2.50 20.76
N VAL A 610 15.75 2.15 20.96
CA VAL A 610 16.19 0.80 21.30
C VAL A 610 16.92 0.83 22.64
N LYS A 611 16.37 0.14 23.62
CA LYS A 611 17.02 -0.05 24.92
C LYS A 611 17.92 -1.28 24.87
N VAL A 612 19.19 -1.13 25.16
CA VAL A 612 20.11 -2.25 25.44
C VAL A 612 20.30 -2.35 26.94
N ASP A 613 20.07 -3.52 27.51
CA ASP A 613 19.98 -3.70 28.96
C ASP A 613 20.87 -4.84 29.44
N LYS A 614 21.88 -4.50 30.21
CA LYS A 614 22.79 -5.47 30.82
C LYS A 614 22.08 -6.18 31.94
N GLN A 615 21.92 -7.48 31.82
CA GLN A 615 21.20 -8.31 32.78
C GLN A 615 22.12 -9.41 33.34
N THR A 616 21.82 -9.83 34.56
CA THR A 616 22.24 -11.15 35.05
C THR A 616 21.25 -12.19 34.61
N LEU A 617 21.71 -13.42 34.39
CA LEU A 617 20.80 -14.53 34.07
C LEU A 617 19.77 -14.72 35.17
N SER A 618 18.48 -14.56 34.85
CA SER A 618 17.38 -14.90 35.78
C SER A 618 17.52 -16.35 36.24
N PRO A 619 17.51 -16.63 37.56
CA PRO A 619 17.64 -17.97 38.07
C PRO A 619 16.45 -18.81 37.68
N ALA A 620 16.67 -20.08 37.41
CA ALA A 620 15.59 -21.05 37.20
C ALA A 620 14.73 -21.20 38.47
N THR A 621 13.44 -21.35 38.29
CA THR A 621 12.48 -21.67 39.37
C THR A 621 12.69 -23.16 39.78
N GLU A 622 12.58 -23.46 41.08
CA GLU A 622 12.61 -24.83 41.56
C GLU A 622 11.46 -25.65 40.97
N ALA A 623 11.78 -26.85 40.54
CA ALA A 623 10.79 -27.75 39.96
C ALA A 623 9.78 -28.19 41.05
N PRO A 624 8.45 -28.16 40.80
CA PRO A 624 7.46 -28.75 41.69
C PRO A 624 7.74 -30.24 41.90
N ALA A 625 7.42 -30.75 43.09
CA ALA A 625 7.66 -32.15 43.43
C ALA A 625 7.00 -33.18 42.45
N ASN A 626 5.87 -32.78 41.86
CA ASN A 626 5.14 -33.56 40.85
C ASN A 626 5.02 -32.73 39.56
N LEU A 627 6.10 -32.69 38.79
CA LEU A 627 6.15 -31.95 37.53
C LEU A 627 5.17 -32.58 36.51
N LYS A 628 4.14 -31.81 36.10
CA LYS A 628 3.11 -32.26 35.15
C LYS A 628 3.08 -31.30 33.97
N ASN A 629 3.09 -31.81 32.74
CA ASN A 629 3.00 -31.00 31.56
C ASN A 629 1.66 -30.29 31.39
N GLY A 630 1.70 -29.02 31.10
CA GLY A 630 0.53 -28.18 30.79
C GLY A 630 0.64 -26.76 31.34
N LEU A 631 -0.40 -26.01 31.14
CA LEU A 631 -0.60 -24.66 31.66
C LEU A 631 -1.97 -24.58 32.35
N ARG A 632 -2.05 -23.87 33.45
CA ARG A 632 -3.30 -23.49 34.10
C ARG A 632 -3.89 -22.28 33.40
N VAL A 633 -5.17 -22.33 33.05
CA VAL A 633 -5.86 -21.22 32.39
C VAL A 633 -7.03 -20.79 33.22
N LYS A 634 -7.09 -19.49 33.49
CA LYS A 634 -8.31 -18.82 33.96
C LYS A 634 -8.92 -18.09 32.75
N TYR A 635 -10.23 -18.26 32.53
CA TYR A 635 -10.93 -17.54 31.49
C TYR A 635 -12.28 -17.01 31.99
N ALA A 636 -12.69 -15.87 31.45
CA ALA A 636 -13.96 -15.23 31.77
C ALA A 636 -14.67 -14.84 30.47
N LYS A 637 -15.98 -15.22 30.38
CA LYS A 637 -16.84 -14.85 29.26
C LYS A 637 -17.13 -13.37 29.28
N GLY A 638 -17.14 -12.75 28.12
CA GLY A 638 -17.39 -11.33 27.90
C GLY A 638 -16.38 -10.72 26.93
N SER A 639 -16.72 -9.54 26.40
CA SER A 639 -15.87 -8.79 25.49
C SER A 639 -14.90 -7.90 26.27
N TYR A 640 -13.62 -8.18 26.16
CA TYR A 640 -12.55 -7.47 26.84
C TYR A 640 -11.57 -6.91 25.80
N TYR A 641 -11.13 -5.68 26.00
CA TYR A 641 -10.28 -4.97 25.06
C TYR A 641 -8.95 -4.48 25.65
N LYS A 642 -8.83 -4.47 27.00
CA LYS A 642 -7.64 -4.04 27.73
C LYS A 642 -7.23 -5.06 28.78
N VAL A 643 -5.92 -5.26 28.95
CA VAL A 643 -5.42 -6.19 29.98
C VAL A 643 -5.83 -5.73 31.38
N GLU A 644 -5.93 -4.42 31.56
CA GLU A 644 -6.33 -3.78 32.83
C GLU A 644 -7.80 -4.08 33.20
N ASP A 645 -8.66 -4.42 32.25
CA ASP A 645 -10.06 -4.82 32.52
C ASP A 645 -10.12 -6.14 33.33
N LEU A 646 -9.08 -6.96 33.24
CA LEU A 646 -9.01 -8.26 33.91
C LEU A 646 -8.83 -8.15 35.42
N ASP A 647 -8.31 -7.04 35.93
CA ASP A 647 -8.08 -6.81 37.37
C ASP A 647 -9.40 -6.72 38.17
N PHE A 648 -10.51 -6.44 37.48
CA PHE A 648 -11.84 -6.29 38.12
C PHE A 648 -12.70 -7.56 38.01
N LEU A 649 -12.20 -8.63 37.37
CA LEU A 649 -12.98 -9.85 37.17
C LEU A 649 -12.94 -10.77 38.37
N THR A 650 -14.13 -11.24 38.77
CA THR A 650 -14.32 -12.18 39.88
C THR A 650 -14.92 -13.53 39.46
N ASN A 651 -15.42 -13.66 38.24
CA ASN A 651 -16.13 -14.82 37.70
C ASN A 651 -15.26 -15.69 36.79
N TRP A 652 -14.09 -16.06 37.26
CA TRP A 652 -13.18 -16.89 36.50
C TRP A 652 -13.59 -18.37 36.50
N GLU A 653 -13.55 -18.97 35.30
CA GLU A 653 -13.56 -20.43 35.14
C GLU A 653 -12.10 -20.92 34.95
N GLU A 654 -11.80 -22.13 35.38
CA GLU A 654 -10.45 -22.69 35.31
C GLU A 654 -10.39 -23.93 34.41
N LYS A 655 -9.27 -24.11 33.69
CA LYS A 655 -9.00 -25.24 32.82
C LYS A 655 -7.49 -25.49 32.71
N GLU A 656 -7.10 -26.72 32.42
CA GLU A 656 -5.72 -27.04 32.02
C GLU A 656 -5.64 -27.20 30.50
N ILE A 657 -4.57 -26.67 29.91
CA ILE A 657 -4.25 -26.82 28.48
C ILE A 657 -2.81 -27.35 28.32
N LYS A 658 -2.52 -27.92 27.16
CA LYS A 658 -1.17 -28.47 26.88
C LYS A 658 -0.22 -27.44 26.25
N HIS A 659 -0.76 -26.40 25.63
CA HIS A 659 0.02 -25.44 24.86
C HIS A 659 -0.72 -24.10 24.76
N VAL A 660 0.00 -23.00 24.69
CA VAL A 660 -0.59 -21.65 24.51
C VAL A 660 -1.48 -21.57 23.26
N ARG A 661 -1.25 -22.35 22.22
CA ARG A 661 -2.13 -22.43 21.02
C ARG A 661 -3.55 -22.91 21.34
N ASN A 662 -3.75 -23.55 22.47
CA ASN A 662 -5.08 -24.01 22.92
C ASN A 662 -5.88 -22.89 23.60
N LEU A 663 -5.35 -21.66 23.71
CA LEU A 663 -6.09 -20.51 24.25
C LEU A 663 -7.25 -20.10 23.33
N GLY A 664 -7.12 -20.31 22.01
CA GLY A 664 -8.26 -20.23 21.10
C GLY A 664 -9.17 -21.46 21.24
N GLY A 665 -10.49 -21.23 21.38
CA GLY A 665 -11.47 -22.30 21.47
C GLY A 665 -11.67 -22.92 22.88
N LEU A 666 -11.33 -22.21 23.95
CA LEU A 666 -11.63 -22.63 25.33
C LEU A 666 -13.12 -22.74 25.58
N THR A 667 -13.89 -21.80 25.05
CA THR A 667 -15.35 -21.73 25.12
C THR A 667 -15.90 -21.04 23.87
N GLN A 668 -17.21 -21.07 23.66
CA GLN A 668 -17.87 -20.31 22.59
C GLN A 668 -18.06 -18.85 22.99
N GLY A 669 -18.04 -17.96 22.02
CA GLY A 669 -18.26 -16.52 22.20
C GLY A 669 -16.99 -15.77 22.65
N ASP A 670 -17.21 -14.55 23.10
CA ASP A 670 -16.15 -13.67 23.59
C ASP A 670 -15.67 -14.10 24.96
N TYR A 671 -14.35 -14.05 25.16
CA TYR A 671 -13.73 -14.29 26.46
C TYR A 671 -12.32 -13.71 26.53
N ALA A 672 -11.89 -13.43 27.75
CA ALA A 672 -10.47 -13.25 28.07
C ALA A 672 -9.91 -14.51 28.72
N ALA A 673 -8.66 -14.81 28.47
CA ALA A 673 -7.94 -15.94 29.07
C ALA A 673 -6.56 -15.51 29.59
N VAL A 674 -6.19 -16.03 30.74
CA VAL A 674 -4.88 -15.88 31.36
C VAL A 674 -4.29 -17.28 31.58
N ALA A 675 -3.24 -17.62 30.84
CA ALA A 675 -2.50 -18.86 31.05
C ALA A 675 -1.30 -18.60 31.96
N THR A 676 -1.08 -19.47 32.94
CA THR A 676 0.09 -19.48 33.83
C THR A 676 0.71 -20.87 33.91
N GLY A 677 1.98 -20.91 34.23
CA GLY A 677 2.74 -22.14 34.41
C GLY A 677 4.24 -21.89 34.31
N LEU A 678 4.97 -22.95 33.99
CA LEU A 678 6.40 -22.90 33.80
C LEU A 678 6.76 -23.27 32.36
N VAL A 679 7.79 -22.61 31.84
CA VAL A 679 8.41 -22.93 30.54
C VAL A 679 9.85 -23.35 30.75
N LYS A 680 10.28 -24.45 30.07
CA LYS A 680 11.63 -24.93 30.15
C LYS A 680 12.50 -24.26 29.07
N VAL A 681 13.65 -23.77 29.47
CA VAL A 681 14.73 -23.35 28.57
C VAL A 681 15.94 -24.27 28.73
N GLU A 682 16.60 -24.61 27.63
CA GLU A 682 17.62 -25.63 27.58
C GLU A 682 19.02 -25.16 27.96
N LYS A 683 19.32 -23.86 27.78
CA LYS A 683 20.68 -23.31 27.89
C LYS A 683 20.66 -21.96 28.59
N ASP A 684 21.74 -21.67 29.33
CA ASP A 684 22.02 -20.30 29.82
C ASP A 684 22.22 -19.35 28.64
N GLY A 685 21.60 -18.17 28.68
CA GLY A 685 21.81 -17.15 27.69
C GLY A 685 20.64 -16.21 27.46
N VAL A 686 20.70 -15.47 26.37
CA VAL A 686 19.68 -14.46 25.99
C VAL A 686 18.70 -15.07 25.02
N TYR A 687 17.41 -14.95 25.37
CA TYR A 687 16.29 -15.41 24.54
C TYR A 687 15.51 -14.23 24.00
N TYR A 688 15.30 -14.19 22.69
CA TYR A 688 14.40 -13.27 21.99
C TYR A 688 13.02 -13.89 21.92
N ILE A 689 11.99 -13.14 22.31
CA ILE A 689 10.61 -13.63 22.36
C ILE A 689 9.79 -12.94 21.27
N SER A 690 8.98 -13.69 20.55
CA SER A 690 8.02 -13.18 19.57
C SER A 690 6.65 -13.82 19.81
N SER A 691 5.59 -13.04 19.72
CA SER A 691 4.24 -13.57 19.89
C SER A 691 3.18 -12.67 19.27
N ASN A 692 2.03 -13.27 18.97
CA ASN A 692 0.81 -12.59 18.56
C ASN A 692 -0.24 -12.50 19.67
N VAL A 693 0.08 -12.93 20.90
CA VAL A 693 -0.80 -12.75 22.08
C VAL A 693 -0.87 -11.28 22.51
N ILE A 694 -1.81 -10.94 23.34
CA ILE A 694 -1.99 -9.55 23.81
C ILE A 694 -0.78 -9.11 24.65
N ARG A 695 -0.39 -9.93 25.65
CA ARG A 695 0.75 -9.65 26.52
C ARG A 695 1.32 -10.97 27.09
N ALA A 696 2.64 -11.05 27.25
CA ALA A 696 3.31 -12.17 27.87
C ALA A 696 4.41 -11.74 28.82
N TRP A 697 4.62 -12.52 29.88
CA TRP A 697 5.66 -12.33 30.89
C TRP A 697 6.48 -13.61 31.03
N ILE A 698 7.79 -13.44 31.29
CA ILE A 698 8.69 -14.48 31.76
C ILE A 698 9.32 -13.96 33.06
N ASP A 699 9.26 -14.73 34.13
CA ASP A 699 9.75 -14.36 35.49
C ASP A 699 9.31 -12.94 35.91
N ASP A 700 8.02 -12.63 35.72
CA ASP A 700 7.38 -11.35 35.99
C ASP A 700 7.85 -10.16 35.14
N GLN A 701 8.78 -10.37 34.19
CA GLN A 701 9.17 -9.36 33.22
C GLN A 701 8.28 -9.42 31.97
N VAL A 702 7.72 -8.28 31.55
CA VAL A 702 6.98 -8.19 30.29
C VAL A 702 7.91 -8.45 29.11
N VAL A 703 7.68 -9.53 28.37
CA VAL A 703 8.48 -9.91 27.20
C VAL A 703 7.74 -9.68 25.88
N VAL A 704 6.43 -9.59 25.92
CA VAL A 704 5.56 -9.24 24.80
C VAL A 704 4.52 -8.25 25.28
N ASP A 705 4.33 -7.13 24.57
CA ASP A 705 3.24 -6.19 24.76
C ASP A 705 2.79 -5.67 23.39
N ASN A 706 1.62 -6.12 22.95
CA ASN A 706 1.04 -5.74 21.68
C ASN A 706 -0.01 -4.61 21.83
N ASN A 707 0.07 -3.82 22.90
CA ASN A 707 -0.79 -2.66 23.14
C ASN A 707 -2.29 -2.97 23.08
N ASN A 708 -2.69 -4.09 23.68
CA ASN A 708 -4.07 -4.59 23.65
C ASN A 708 -4.61 -4.93 22.25
N ILE A 709 -3.76 -5.00 21.23
CA ILE A 709 -4.14 -5.33 19.85
C ILE A 709 -3.78 -6.78 19.57
N ALA A 710 -4.78 -7.58 19.19
CA ALA A 710 -4.54 -8.90 18.63
C ALA A 710 -3.88 -8.76 17.24
N CYS A 711 -2.72 -9.40 17.06
CA CYS A 711 -1.98 -9.34 15.80
C CYS A 711 -2.26 -10.57 14.93
N LYS A 712 -2.50 -10.36 13.63
CA LYS A 712 -2.69 -11.47 12.66
C LYS A 712 -1.44 -12.36 12.55
N THR A 713 -0.28 -11.77 12.65
CA THR A 713 1.01 -12.47 12.55
C THR A 713 1.83 -12.22 13.80
N SER A 714 2.65 -13.21 14.18
CA SER A 714 3.65 -13.03 15.23
C SER A 714 4.56 -11.88 14.84
N ARG A 715 4.64 -10.85 15.71
CA ARG A 715 5.58 -9.76 15.54
C ARG A 715 6.76 -10.02 16.46
N PRO A 716 7.99 -9.84 16.00
CA PRO A 716 9.16 -9.87 16.87
C PRO A 716 9.24 -8.60 17.76
N ASN A 717 8.09 -8.12 18.24
CA ASN A 717 7.97 -6.99 19.17
C ASN A 717 8.30 -7.39 20.60
N GLY A 718 8.62 -8.66 20.81
CA GLY A 718 9.06 -9.14 22.10
C GLY A 718 10.38 -8.50 22.50
N ARG A 719 10.59 -8.46 23.80
CA ARG A 719 11.89 -8.14 24.39
C ARG A 719 12.76 -9.40 24.38
N SER A 720 14.06 -9.20 24.43
CA SER A 720 14.93 -10.29 24.82
C SER A 720 15.11 -10.30 26.36
N ILE A 721 15.41 -11.47 26.90
CA ILE A 721 15.60 -11.71 28.34
C ILE A 721 16.74 -12.69 28.57
N ALA A 722 17.53 -12.47 29.62
CA ALA A 722 18.65 -13.35 30.01
C ALA A 722 18.19 -14.39 31.03
N LEU A 723 18.25 -15.69 30.67
CA LEU A 723 17.72 -16.79 31.46
C LEU A 723 18.81 -17.85 31.73
N LYS A 724 18.83 -18.44 32.91
CA LYS A 724 19.53 -19.73 33.18
C LYS A 724 18.76 -20.90 32.57
N ALA A 725 19.44 -21.94 32.23
CA ALA A 725 18.80 -23.20 31.87
C ALA A 725 17.92 -23.71 33.03
N GLY A 726 16.73 -24.19 32.73
CA GLY A 726 15.77 -24.69 33.70
C GLY A 726 14.36 -24.20 33.47
N LEU A 727 13.55 -24.13 34.50
CA LEU A 727 12.15 -23.76 34.47
C LEU A 727 12.01 -22.27 34.81
N HIS A 728 11.15 -21.56 34.06
CA HIS A 728 10.84 -20.16 34.27
C HIS A 728 9.34 -19.93 34.29
N LYS A 729 8.84 -19.01 35.12
CA LYS A 729 7.43 -18.68 35.14
C LYS A 729 7.01 -18.04 33.82
N ILE A 730 5.89 -18.49 33.30
CA ILE A 730 5.25 -17.87 32.12
C ILE A 730 3.83 -17.46 32.43
N LYS A 731 3.45 -16.25 32.03
CA LYS A 731 2.07 -15.75 32.03
C LYS A 731 1.74 -15.20 30.66
N VAL A 732 0.57 -15.57 30.12
CA VAL A 732 0.11 -15.14 28.79
C VAL A 732 -1.33 -14.67 28.90
N VAL A 733 -1.64 -13.49 28.35
CA VAL A 733 -3.00 -12.96 28.20
C VAL A 733 -3.44 -13.05 26.75
N TYR A 734 -4.65 -13.58 26.56
CA TYR A 734 -5.30 -13.76 25.28
C TYR A 734 -6.74 -13.29 25.33
N PHE A 735 -7.19 -12.56 24.29
CA PHE A 735 -8.59 -12.19 24.10
C PHE A 735 -9.16 -12.89 22.89
N ASN A 736 -10.29 -13.60 23.09
CA ASN A 736 -11.11 -14.08 22.01
C ASN A 736 -12.31 -13.14 21.89
N VAL A 737 -12.28 -12.30 20.86
CA VAL A 737 -13.38 -11.36 20.58
C VAL A 737 -14.10 -11.81 19.33
N ILE A 738 -15.42 -11.97 19.42
CA ILE A 738 -16.28 -12.34 18.31
C ILE A 738 -17.21 -11.16 18.03
N MET A 739 -17.21 -10.68 16.79
CA MET A 739 -18.14 -9.63 16.32
C MET A 739 -19.09 -10.24 15.29
N ALA A 740 -20.39 -10.05 15.51
CA ALA A 740 -21.43 -10.59 14.62
C ALA A 740 -21.29 -12.10 14.37
N GLY A 741 -20.93 -12.87 15.41
CA GLY A 741 -20.77 -14.33 15.31
C GLY A 741 -19.44 -14.80 14.70
N ARG A 742 -18.46 -13.91 14.50
CA ARG A 742 -17.16 -14.19 13.86
C ARG A 742 -16.00 -13.72 14.73
N PRO A 743 -14.83 -14.42 14.69
CA PRO A 743 -13.65 -13.97 15.40
C PRO A 743 -13.21 -12.59 14.87
N ALA A 744 -13.12 -11.60 15.74
CA ALA A 744 -12.58 -10.27 15.43
C ALA A 744 -11.05 -10.26 15.34
N SER A 745 -10.39 -11.29 15.88
CA SER A 745 -8.95 -11.45 15.79
C SER A 745 -8.59 -12.67 14.94
N TRP A 746 -7.69 -12.48 13.99
CA TRP A 746 -7.06 -13.56 13.22
C TRP A 746 -5.90 -14.18 14.00
N SER A 747 -5.69 -13.78 15.24
CA SER A 747 -4.55 -14.15 16.04
C SER A 747 -4.65 -15.61 16.50
N GLY A 748 -3.74 -16.41 16.04
CA GLY A 748 -3.33 -17.58 16.81
C GLY A 748 -2.75 -17.13 18.15
N SER A 749 -2.68 -18.02 19.11
CA SER A 749 -2.04 -17.78 20.40
C SER A 749 -0.74 -18.58 20.45
N ASP A 750 0.38 -18.02 19.99
CA ASP A 750 1.68 -18.69 20.07
C ASP A 750 2.73 -17.79 20.71
N VAL A 751 3.70 -18.42 21.38
CA VAL A 751 4.89 -17.78 21.93
C VAL A 751 6.10 -18.47 21.35
N LEU A 752 6.93 -17.69 20.67
CA LEU A 752 8.10 -18.17 19.95
C LEU A 752 9.37 -17.72 20.66
N PHE A 753 10.32 -18.62 20.80
CA PHE A 753 11.63 -18.34 21.35
C PHE A 753 12.71 -18.45 20.29
N ARG A 754 13.70 -17.57 20.38
CA ARG A 754 14.94 -17.66 19.61
C ARG A 754 16.11 -17.44 20.56
N TYR A 755 17.03 -18.39 20.61
CA TYR A 755 18.27 -18.28 21.38
C TYR A 755 19.29 -17.41 20.64
N GLY A 756 19.74 -16.32 21.27
CA GLY A 756 20.67 -15.37 20.67
C GLY A 756 20.07 -14.58 19.48
N LYS A 757 20.93 -13.90 18.73
CA LYS A 757 20.54 -13.08 17.57
C LYS A 757 20.41 -13.88 16.27
N ASP A 758 21.10 -15.02 16.21
CA ASP A 758 21.15 -15.88 15.03
C ASP A 758 20.11 -17.01 15.14
N GLY A 759 19.60 -17.44 14.02
CA GLY A 759 18.62 -18.52 13.93
C GLY A 759 17.17 -18.05 13.82
N ASP A 760 16.26 -19.03 13.84
CA ASP A 760 14.84 -18.81 13.63
C ASP A 760 14.05 -18.80 14.95
N PHE A 761 12.97 -18.04 15.00
CA PHE A 761 11.98 -18.18 16.06
C PHE A 761 11.28 -19.54 15.97
N LYS A 762 11.22 -20.25 17.07
CA LYS A 762 10.59 -21.57 17.18
C LYS A 762 9.48 -21.54 18.22
N SER A 763 8.36 -22.18 17.92
CA SER A 763 7.32 -22.43 18.91
C SER A 763 7.87 -23.30 20.02
N ILE A 764 7.52 -22.98 21.25
CA ILE A 764 7.82 -23.81 22.42
C ILE A 764 7.02 -25.09 22.28
N LYS A 765 7.62 -26.24 22.55
CA LYS A 765 6.94 -27.52 22.43
C LYS A 765 5.98 -27.79 23.60
N PRO A 766 4.89 -28.54 23.40
CA PRO A 766 3.94 -28.86 24.49
C PRO A 766 4.60 -29.53 25.70
N GLU A 767 5.64 -30.35 25.47
CA GLU A 767 6.40 -31.01 26.52
C GLU A 767 7.28 -30.09 27.36
N ASP A 768 7.52 -28.85 26.91
CA ASP A 768 8.32 -27.85 27.62
C ASP A 768 7.46 -26.87 28.45
N PHE A 769 6.15 -27.10 28.49
CA PHE A 769 5.24 -26.39 29.40
C PHE A 769 4.86 -27.26 30.58
N TYR A 770 4.86 -26.69 31.80
CA TYR A 770 4.54 -27.39 33.02
C TYR A 770 3.60 -26.56 33.91
N LEU A 771 2.77 -27.26 34.71
CA LEU A 771 1.96 -26.62 35.74
C LEU A 771 2.86 -26.06 36.84
N ASP A 772 2.55 -24.83 37.31
CA ASP A 772 3.19 -24.19 38.44
C ASP A 772 2.66 -24.66 39.81
#